data_109e0c3da8b75745fb90d39217256d5b
#
_entry.id   109e0c3da8b75745fb90d39217256d5b
#
_cell.length_a   1.000
_cell.length_b   1.000
_cell.length_c   1.000
_cell.angle_alpha   90.00
_cell.angle_beta   90.00
_cell.angle_gamma   90.00
#
_symmetry.space_group_name_H-M   'P 1'
#
loop_
_entity.id
_entity.type
_entity.pdbx_description
1 polymer ?
#
loop_
_entity_poly.entity_id
_entity_poly.type
_entity_poly.pdbx_seq_one_letter_code
_entity_poly.pdbx_strand_id
1 'polypeptide(L)'
;MKRSCRLLCLVLSVLIYTLCAPFSAAAGNDSLPSRFDPTHDGKVTPVRQTPQAYDLCWCYSTVGAMEQSLIFTGLDNASVDLSESALAWFSSSSEKGALSDQERYGSNFIIAPVYAMARLCGVVNEIDEPTYLSAPYKNPVSFSLQGLSEFELESVEKVTGDTELVKKKLMQLGGAAVCYHNDLDAFSSDHKSYYQSERSDVNHSVTVIGWDDNYSKDNFDKQKPDKDGAWLVKGVWGTRNDNGYYWISYCETELKDFYFYKLKKAASDTVYTHNGGMDRMYASSKNPVQAANVFTAQSDEKLTSVSFFVEENGGQGTEYKIRVFKELKEDSAIDGIECADIDGTVQFDGYYTVNMPSEIKLSKGERFSVVISLKSGNGKNFFVAEDNNCESEKGQTYYYTEEKGWQDCTELVYNNAYINAYTQKTGSADTSRLKAKLKELENKRGMQRAASYAKSVIDKTSPSFLEVSKAEKLLESRKNECDSYTVITTAEEWNSFAKDVNSGNQYRDKTVVVESDIDFENTEFIPAGISQDRCFNGFFDGSGHSFKNIKINMPGSTPAGVIGYVGRYGCISELNVTDCEIKAKTAGGIVGICTLGTVNCCGFSGKIKADICGGIVGRLESGTVSECWSDIKDANGMIGECSSENINVVNCFSTAKDKLESVKKTYAVRKIAELLNTNGEVSSNFGHFEYAKGVVKRVYSAKDESHSDNDNKSRIWIGFVIFPVVSVAACAVGFALSSSRNRKKPARQADDAKTDKR
;
A
#
# COMPACT_ATOMS: atom_id res chain seq x y z
N MET A 1 -28.82 44.18 -23.29
CA MET A 1 -27.59 43.80 -22.59
C MET A 1 -27.71 43.68 -21.07
N LYS A 2 -28.24 44.60 -20.28
CA LYS A 2 -28.34 44.48 -18.79
C LYS A 2 -29.25 43.37 -18.26
N ARG A 3 -30.26 42.94 -19.00
CA ARG A 3 -31.16 41.80 -18.59
C ARG A 3 -30.50 40.42 -18.87
N SER A 4 -29.75 40.31 -19.96
CA SER A 4 -29.06 39.05 -20.30
C SER A 4 -27.88 38.74 -19.38
N CYS A 5 -27.14 39.75 -18.88
CA CYS A 5 -26.08 39.57 -17.89
C CYS A 5 -26.62 39.13 -16.52
N ARG A 6 -27.80 39.64 -16.08
CA ARG A 6 -28.39 39.21 -14.82
C ARG A 6 -28.91 37.78 -14.87
N LEU A 7 -29.42 37.34 -16.01
CA LEU A 7 -29.84 35.94 -16.20
C LEU A 7 -28.63 35.00 -16.24
N LEU A 8 -27.54 35.42 -16.87
CA LEU A 8 -26.30 34.64 -16.90
C LEU A 8 -25.62 34.54 -15.52
N CYS A 9 -25.64 35.63 -14.74
CA CYS A 9 -25.14 35.59 -13.35
C CYS A 9 -26.04 34.73 -12.43
N LEU A 10 -27.36 34.74 -12.63
CA LEU A 10 -28.26 33.88 -11.87
C LEU A 10 -28.10 32.40 -12.26
N VAL A 11 -27.88 32.08 -13.52
CA VAL A 11 -27.62 30.72 -13.98
C VAL A 11 -26.25 30.25 -13.51
N LEU A 12 -25.21 31.09 -13.52
CA LEU A 12 -23.91 30.76 -12.97
C LEU A 12 -23.94 30.60 -11.43
N SER A 13 -24.67 31.43 -10.71
CA SER A 13 -24.78 31.27 -9.24
C SER A 13 -25.57 30.02 -8.85
N VAL A 14 -26.61 29.63 -9.60
CA VAL A 14 -27.33 28.37 -9.40
C VAL A 14 -26.44 27.18 -9.78
N LEU A 15 -25.62 27.26 -10.84
CA LEU A 15 -24.66 26.22 -11.20
C LEU A 15 -23.54 26.08 -10.14
N ILE A 16 -23.05 27.19 -9.59
CA ILE A 16 -22.04 27.14 -8.51
C ILE A 16 -22.64 26.60 -7.22
N TYR A 17 -23.88 26.92 -6.90
CA TYR A 17 -24.56 26.37 -5.71
C TYR A 17 -24.87 24.87 -5.85
N THR A 18 -25.12 24.37 -7.06
CA THR A 18 -25.29 22.93 -7.32
C THR A 18 -23.98 22.17 -7.36
N LEU A 19 -22.85 22.85 -7.60
CA LEU A 19 -21.49 22.26 -7.58
C LEU A 19 -20.85 22.26 -6.18
N CYS A 20 -21.35 23.13 -5.26
CA CYS A 20 -20.88 23.22 -3.88
C CYS A 20 -21.85 22.60 -2.86
N ALA A 21 -22.98 22.04 -3.29
CA ALA A 21 -23.78 21.24 -2.39
C ALA A 21 -22.98 19.99 -2.01
N PRO A 22 -22.82 19.66 -0.71
CA PRO A 22 -22.27 18.37 -0.35
C PRO A 22 -23.12 17.32 -1.06
N PHE A 23 -22.46 16.38 -1.72
CA PHE A 23 -23.11 15.21 -2.31
C PHE A 23 -23.81 14.50 -1.15
N SER A 24 -25.06 14.89 -0.89
CA SER A 24 -25.97 14.07 -0.14
C SER A 24 -26.13 12.84 -1.01
N ALA A 25 -25.44 11.78 -0.65
CA ALA A 25 -25.67 10.47 -1.23
C ALA A 25 -27.18 10.26 -1.13
N ALA A 26 -27.84 10.19 -2.27
CA ALA A 26 -29.19 9.67 -2.33
C ALA A 26 -29.11 8.32 -1.61
N ALA A 27 -29.83 8.17 -0.52
CA ALA A 27 -30.03 6.91 0.14
C ALA A 27 -30.81 6.00 -0.83
N GLY A 28 -30.09 5.45 -1.80
CA GLY A 28 -30.49 4.22 -2.42
C GLY A 28 -30.42 3.18 -1.31
N ASN A 29 -31.39 2.30 -1.28
CA ASN A 29 -31.39 1.09 -0.47
C ASN A 29 -30.26 0.18 -0.98
N ASP A 30 -28.98 0.55 -0.76
CA ASP A 30 -27.82 -0.28 -1.07
C ASP A 30 -27.67 -1.28 0.08
N SER A 31 -28.48 -2.35 0.00
CA SER A 31 -28.25 -3.53 0.82
C SER A 31 -26.86 -4.05 0.48
N LEU A 32 -26.04 -4.29 1.50
CA LEU A 32 -24.74 -4.93 1.34
C LEU A 32 -24.91 -6.27 0.61
N PRO A 33 -23.98 -6.65 -0.29
CA PRO A 33 -24.03 -7.96 -0.91
C PRO A 33 -23.89 -9.05 0.17
N SER A 34 -24.56 -10.18 -0.02
CA SER A 34 -24.44 -11.32 0.90
C SER A 34 -23.04 -11.97 0.88
N ARG A 35 -22.25 -11.70 -0.17
CA ARG A 35 -20.87 -12.14 -0.31
C ARG A 35 -20.02 -11.05 -0.94
N PHE A 36 -18.84 -10.87 -0.40
CA PHE A 36 -17.78 -10.03 -0.95
C PHE A 36 -16.46 -10.77 -0.90
N ASP A 37 -15.87 -11.03 -2.06
CA ASP A 37 -14.65 -11.83 -2.20
C ASP A 37 -13.76 -11.20 -3.29
N PRO A 38 -12.80 -10.38 -2.92
CA PRO A 38 -11.95 -9.66 -3.87
C PRO A 38 -10.83 -10.53 -4.47
N THR A 39 -10.68 -11.79 -4.04
CA THR A 39 -9.59 -12.67 -4.50
C THR A 39 -9.66 -12.99 -5.98
N HIS A 40 -10.87 -13.00 -6.55
CA HIS A 40 -11.10 -13.28 -7.97
C HIS A 40 -11.01 -12.05 -8.87
N ASP A 41 -10.95 -10.84 -8.30
CA ASP A 41 -10.95 -9.58 -9.05
C ASP A 41 -9.54 -9.03 -9.31
N GLY A 42 -8.49 -9.74 -8.89
CA GLY A 42 -7.10 -9.25 -8.95
C GLY A 42 -6.86 -8.03 -8.05
N LYS A 43 -7.63 -7.89 -6.97
CA LYS A 43 -7.57 -6.77 -6.02
C LYS A 43 -7.00 -7.16 -4.66
N VAL A 44 -6.27 -8.26 -4.59
CA VAL A 44 -5.65 -8.74 -3.36
C VAL A 44 -4.18 -9.01 -3.63
N THR A 45 -3.30 -8.50 -2.76
CA THR A 45 -1.88 -8.82 -2.81
C THR A 45 -1.64 -10.28 -2.39
N PRO A 46 -0.52 -10.90 -2.79
CA PRO A 46 -0.22 -12.27 -2.46
C PRO A 46 -0.25 -12.57 -0.96
N VAL A 47 -0.59 -13.81 -0.60
CA VAL A 47 -0.43 -14.29 0.76
C VAL A 47 1.06 -14.52 1.03
N ARG A 48 1.62 -13.74 1.94
CA ARG A 48 3.01 -13.85 2.34
C ARG A 48 3.19 -14.79 3.51
N GLN A 49 4.43 -15.21 3.74
CA GLN A 49 4.74 -16.12 4.82
C GLN A 49 5.58 -15.41 5.88
N THR A 50 5.09 -15.42 7.12
CA THR A 50 5.90 -15.03 8.28
C THR A 50 7.09 -15.98 8.46
N PRO A 51 8.25 -15.47 8.89
CA PRO A 51 9.36 -16.31 9.32
C PRO A 51 8.93 -17.21 10.48
N GLN A 52 9.26 -18.50 10.41
CA GLN A 52 8.82 -19.49 11.41
C GLN A 52 9.35 -19.26 12.83
N ALA A 53 10.47 -18.57 12.94
CA ALA A 53 11.15 -18.34 14.22
C ALA A 53 10.71 -17.03 14.89
N TYR A 54 9.78 -16.25 14.28
CA TYR A 54 9.42 -14.92 14.74
C TYR A 54 7.91 -14.73 14.67
N ASP A 55 7.31 -14.22 15.74
CA ASP A 55 5.88 -13.94 15.81
C ASP A 55 5.53 -12.57 15.21
N LEU A 56 5.69 -12.47 13.89
CA LEU A 56 5.41 -11.27 13.11
C LEU A 56 4.00 -11.22 12.50
N CYS A 57 3.10 -12.08 12.94
CA CYS A 57 1.74 -12.12 12.38
C CYS A 57 1.05 -10.75 12.43
N TRP A 58 1.26 -9.97 13.48
CA TRP A 58 0.75 -8.60 13.62
C TRP A 58 1.27 -7.66 12.53
N CYS A 59 2.55 -7.76 12.17
CA CYS A 59 3.17 -6.94 11.14
C CYS A 59 2.61 -7.30 9.76
N TYR A 60 2.60 -8.59 9.42
CA TYR A 60 2.07 -9.09 8.14
C TYR A 60 0.58 -8.79 7.96
N SER A 61 -0.21 -8.90 9.01
CA SER A 61 -1.63 -8.55 8.94
C SER A 61 -1.84 -7.04 8.74
N THR A 62 -1.01 -6.22 9.37
CA THR A 62 -1.04 -4.76 9.22
C THR A 62 -0.60 -4.34 7.82
N VAL A 63 0.52 -4.87 7.30
CA VAL A 63 0.96 -4.65 5.92
C VAL A 63 -0.13 -5.09 4.95
N GLY A 64 -0.70 -6.28 5.15
CA GLY A 64 -1.81 -6.75 4.33
C GLY A 64 -3.00 -5.81 4.30
N ALA A 65 -3.40 -5.23 5.44
CA ALA A 65 -4.48 -4.25 5.51
C ALA A 65 -4.11 -2.92 4.83
N MET A 66 -2.88 -2.46 4.96
CA MET A 66 -2.37 -1.26 4.29
C MET A 66 -2.34 -1.43 2.75
N GLU A 67 -1.81 -2.54 2.27
CA GLU A 67 -1.77 -2.88 0.84
C GLU A 67 -3.19 -2.92 0.25
N GLN A 68 -4.15 -3.54 0.96
CA GLN A 68 -5.54 -3.54 0.54
C GLN A 68 -6.12 -2.13 0.48
N SER A 69 -5.81 -1.28 1.46
CA SER A 69 -6.25 0.12 1.45
C SER A 69 -5.68 0.89 0.27
N LEU A 70 -4.41 0.70 -0.08
CA LEU A 70 -3.80 1.33 -1.25
C LEU A 70 -4.50 0.93 -2.55
N ILE A 71 -4.85 -0.35 -2.71
CA ILE A 71 -5.56 -0.86 -3.88
C ILE A 71 -6.99 -0.27 -3.96
N PHE A 72 -7.73 -0.32 -2.86
CA PHE A 72 -9.15 0.08 -2.85
C PHE A 72 -9.33 1.60 -2.90
N THR A 73 -8.37 2.37 -2.43
CA THR A 73 -8.37 3.84 -2.57
C THR A 73 -7.78 4.32 -3.90
N GLY A 74 -7.24 3.41 -4.73
CA GLY A 74 -6.65 3.74 -6.03
C GLY A 74 -5.29 4.45 -5.92
N LEU A 75 -4.62 4.33 -4.77
CA LEU A 75 -3.27 4.86 -4.57
C LEU A 75 -2.20 3.94 -5.14
N ASP A 76 -2.50 2.64 -5.22
CA ASP A 76 -1.65 1.62 -5.83
C ASP A 76 -2.50 0.46 -6.41
N ASN A 77 -1.87 -0.58 -6.93
CA ASN A 77 -2.50 -1.77 -7.48
C ASN A 77 -2.06 -3.04 -6.73
N ALA A 78 -2.58 -4.21 -7.11
CA ALA A 78 -2.31 -5.47 -6.41
C ALA A 78 -0.87 -6.02 -6.58
N SER A 79 0.02 -5.29 -7.24
CA SER A 79 1.46 -5.58 -7.27
C SER A 79 2.23 -4.85 -6.17
N VAL A 80 1.57 -4.01 -5.38
CA VAL A 80 2.18 -3.34 -4.23
C VAL A 80 2.77 -4.38 -3.27
N ASP A 81 3.97 -4.11 -2.81
CA ASP A 81 4.76 -4.99 -1.95
C ASP A 81 5.52 -4.16 -0.94
N LEU A 82 4.93 -4.04 0.26
CA LEU A 82 5.49 -3.24 1.34
C LEU A 82 6.32 -4.12 2.26
N SER A 83 7.46 -3.61 2.72
CA SER A 83 8.41 -4.34 3.56
C SER A 83 7.87 -4.56 4.98
N GLU A 84 7.61 -5.81 5.33
CA GLU A 84 7.30 -6.18 6.71
C GLU A 84 8.51 -6.02 7.61
N SER A 85 9.72 -6.25 7.08
CA SER A 85 10.97 -6.09 7.82
C SER A 85 11.16 -4.66 8.30
N ALA A 86 10.99 -3.69 7.40
CA ALA A 86 11.09 -2.27 7.74
C ALA A 86 10.02 -1.85 8.76
N LEU A 87 8.76 -2.27 8.55
CA LEU A 87 7.68 -1.93 9.47
C LEU A 87 7.91 -2.51 10.85
N ALA A 88 8.31 -3.78 10.94
CA ALA A 88 8.61 -4.44 12.19
C ALA A 88 9.76 -3.76 12.94
N TRP A 89 10.82 -3.38 12.23
CA TRP A 89 11.96 -2.68 12.82
C TRP A 89 11.57 -1.32 13.40
N PHE A 90 10.88 -0.48 12.63
CA PHE A 90 10.50 0.87 13.06
C PHE A 90 9.34 0.89 14.04
N SER A 91 8.56 -0.18 14.14
CA SER A 91 7.53 -0.35 15.17
C SER A 91 8.10 -0.69 16.54
N SER A 92 9.37 -1.09 16.61
CA SER A 92 10.06 -1.25 17.88
C SER A 92 10.42 0.11 18.48
N SER A 93 10.29 0.24 19.79
CA SER A 93 10.56 1.49 20.50
C SER A 93 12.01 1.92 20.41
N SER A 94 12.23 3.23 20.26
CA SER A 94 13.43 4.01 20.55
C SER A 94 14.69 3.75 19.69
N GLU A 95 15.57 4.72 19.72
CA GLU A 95 16.91 4.79 19.10
C GLU A 95 17.83 3.57 19.34
N LYS A 96 17.43 2.62 20.18
CA LYS A 96 18.22 1.43 20.54
C LYS A 96 17.90 0.18 19.74
N GLY A 97 16.94 0.24 18.81
CA GLY A 97 16.63 -0.87 17.88
C GLY A 97 16.10 -2.12 18.59
N ALA A 98 15.27 -2.87 17.89
CA ALA A 98 14.73 -4.17 18.21
C ALA A 98 13.93 -4.27 19.53
N LEU A 99 12.64 -4.59 19.41
CA LEU A 99 11.84 -5.13 20.50
C LEU A 99 12.62 -6.27 21.18
N SER A 100 12.64 -6.32 22.50
CA SER A 100 13.07 -7.52 23.23
C SER A 100 12.19 -8.71 22.80
N ASP A 101 12.71 -9.94 22.91
CA ASP A 101 11.94 -11.12 22.53
C ASP A 101 10.59 -11.21 23.25
N GLN A 102 10.48 -10.64 24.45
CA GLN A 102 9.29 -10.63 25.28
C GLN A 102 8.24 -9.59 24.86
N GLU A 103 8.65 -8.46 24.28
CA GLU A 103 7.76 -7.41 23.78
C GLU A 103 7.13 -7.75 22.42
N ARG A 104 7.66 -8.76 21.73
CA ARG A 104 7.19 -9.26 20.43
C ARG A 104 5.95 -10.15 20.51
N TYR A 105 5.59 -10.64 21.67
CA TYR A 105 4.64 -11.72 21.87
C TYR A 105 3.24 -11.29 22.34
N GLY A 106 2.91 -10.00 22.37
CA GLY A 106 1.63 -9.51 22.90
C GLY A 106 0.59 -9.12 21.86
N SER A 107 -0.68 -9.30 22.20
CA SER A 107 -1.85 -9.02 21.36
C SER A 107 -2.08 -7.55 20.98
N ASN A 108 -1.33 -6.62 21.55
CA ASN A 108 -1.47 -5.17 21.33
C ASN A 108 -0.65 -4.64 20.14
N PHE A 109 0.05 -5.49 19.42
CA PHE A 109 1.02 -5.05 18.41
C PHE A 109 0.42 -4.48 17.11
N ILE A 110 -0.85 -4.68 16.81
CA ILE A 110 -1.50 -4.02 15.66
C ILE A 110 -1.40 -2.49 15.75
N ILE A 111 -1.32 -1.93 16.95
CA ILE A 111 -1.19 -0.48 17.14
C ILE A 111 0.27 0.02 17.04
N ALA A 112 1.26 -0.84 17.24
CA ALA A 112 2.67 -0.44 17.19
C ALA A 112 3.10 0.19 15.85
N PRO A 113 2.68 -0.32 14.69
CA PRO A 113 2.93 0.30 13.41
C PRO A 113 2.40 1.74 13.31
N VAL A 114 1.31 2.05 14.00
CA VAL A 114 0.72 3.40 14.00
C VAL A 114 1.69 4.43 14.58
N TYR A 115 2.37 4.08 15.68
CA TYR A 115 3.36 4.97 16.29
C TYR A 115 4.59 5.18 15.40
N ALA A 116 5.04 4.13 14.71
CA ALA A 116 6.13 4.26 13.75
C ALA A 116 5.74 5.18 12.59
N MET A 117 4.58 4.94 11.98
CA MET A 117 4.11 5.73 10.84
C MET A 117 3.79 7.17 11.21
N ALA A 118 3.27 7.42 12.42
CA ALA A 118 3.04 8.76 12.93
C ALA A 118 4.33 9.59 13.04
N ARG A 119 5.49 8.93 13.18
CA ARG A 119 6.83 9.55 13.16
C ARG A 119 7.48 9.58 11.78
N LEU A 120 6.72 9.34 10.71
CA LEU A 120 7.22 9.16 9.33
C LEU A 120 8.24 8.02 9.20
N CYS A 121 8.27 7.10 10.16
CA CYS A 121 9.00 5.83 10.09
C CYS A 121 8.03 4.82 9.49
N GLY A 122 7.98 4.77 8.17
CA GLY A 122 6.88 4.07 7.58
C GLY A 122 7.24 2.80 6.87
N VAL A 123 6.30 2.39 6.11
CA VAL A 123 6.36 1.29 5.18
C VAL A 123 7.16 1.74 3.96
N VAL A 124 8.25 1.08 3.70
CA VAL A 124 9.01 1.21 2.47
C VAL A 124 8.70 0.02 1.56
N ASN A 125 9.07 0.10 0.29
CA ASN A 125 8.86 -1.02 -0.62
C ASN A 125 9.79 -2.18 -0.30
N GLU A 126 9.30 -3.41 -0.49
CA GLU A 126 10.06 -4.65 -0.30
C GLU A 126 11.38 -4.66 -1.10
N ILE A 127 11.41 -4.05 -2.28
CA ILE A 127 12.62 -3.98 -3.11
C ILE A 127 13.70 -3.06 -2.52
N ASP A 128 13.32 -2.11 -1.67
CA ASP A 128 14.25 -1.19 -1.00
C ASP A 128 14.75 -1.76 0.33
N GLU A 129 13.95 -2.57 1.01
CA GLU A 129 14.31 -3.30 2.22
C GLU A 129 13.65 -4.68 2.19
N PRO A 130 14.30 -5.69 1.58
CA PRO A 130 13.76 -7.03 1.47
C PRO A 130 13.55 -7.70 2.83
N THR A 131 12.42 -8.38 2.99
CA THR A 131 12.09 -9.15 4.18
C THR A 131 12.74 -10.52 4.13
N TYR A 132 13.80 -10.72 4.89
CA TYR A 132 14.50 -11.99 4.98
C TYR A 132 13.87 -12.91 6.01
N LEU A 133 13.49 -14.10 5.55
CA LEU A 133 12.70 -15.03 6.36
C LEU A 133 13.50 -15.77 7.44
N SER A 134 14.84 -15.83 7.34
CA SER A 134 15.66 -16.53 8.32
C SER A 134 16.15 -15.65 9.47
N ALA A 135 16.18 -14.34 9.27
CA ALA A 135 16.74 -13.43 10.27
C ALA A 135 16.31 -11.96 10.04
N PRO A 136 15.00 -11.63 10.10
CA PRO A 136 14.54 -10.27 9.83
C PRO A 136 15.10 -9.24 10.80
N TYR A 137 15.71 -9.65 11.92
CA TYR A 137 16.27 -8.76 12.95
C TYR A 137 17.78 -8.89 13.17
N LYS A 138 18.48 -9.79 12.48
CA LYS A 138 19.94 -9.91 12.60
C LYS A 138 20.68 -8.83 11.84
N ASN A 139 20.06 -8.29 10.80
CA ASN A 139 20.56 -7.15 10.07
C ASN A 139 19.70 -5.94 10.45
N PRO A 140 20.20 -4.98 11.24
CA PRO A 140 19.44 -3.81 11.56
C PRO A 140 19.06 -3.06 10.28
N VAL A 141 17.78 -2.79 10.11
CA VAL A 141 17.29 -1.92 9.05
C VAL A 141 17.99 -0.57 9.18
N SER A 142 18.46 -0.04 8.08
CA SER A 142 19.17 1.23 8.11
C SER A 142 18.26 2.37 8.57
N PHE A 143 18.68 3.15 9.57
CA PHE A 143 17.96 4.36 9.95
C PHE A 143 17.84 5.38 8.81
N SER A 144 18.65 5.25 7.76
CA SER A 144 18.50 6.06 6.56
C SER A 144 17.20 5.81 5.81
N LEU A 145 16.54 4.68 6.05
CA LEU A 145 15.20 4.39 5.49
C LEU A 145 14.07 5.14 6.19
N GLN A 146 14.31 5.73 7.36
CA GLN A 146 13.33 6.61 8.01
C GLN A 146 12.94 7.76 7.09
N GLY A 147 11.63 7.93 6.81
CA GLY A 147 11.12 8.94 5.88
C GLY A 147 11.33 8.64 4.40
N LEU A 148 11.66 7.37 4.04
CA LEU A 148 11.61 6.90 2.64
C LEU A 148 10.23 6.45 2.21
N SER A 149 9.30 6.31 3.13
CA SER A 149 7.93 5.89 2.79
C SER A 149 7.32 6.79 1.73
N GLU A 150 6.67 6.17 0.75
CA GLU A 150 5.88 6.89 -0.25
C GLU A 150 4.49 7.25 0.26
N PHE A 151 4.10 6.69 1.40
CA PHE A 151 2.79 6.88 1.99
C PHE A 151 2.91 7.35 3.44
N GLU A 152 1.97 8.18 3.82
CA GLU A 152 1.75 8.64 5.18
C GLU A 152 0.42 8.11 5.69
N LEU A 153 0.33 7.94 6.99
CA LEU A 153 -0.90 7.51 7.63
C LEU A 153 -1.92 8.67 7.66
N GLU A 154 -3.07 8.48 7.03
CA GLU A 154 -4.20 9.41 7.12
C GLU A 154 -5.05 9.10 8.34
N SER A 155 -5.44 7.83 8.51
CA SER A 155 -6.13 7.39 9.72
C SER A 155 -5.98 5.90 9.96
N VAL A 156 -6.17 5.50 11.22
CA VAL A 156 -6.48 4.12 11.61
C VAL A 156 -7.75 4.15 12.42
N GLU A 157 -8.73 3.35 12.04
CA GLU A 157 -10.01 3.27 12.71
C GLU A 157 -10.24 1.87 13.26
N LYS A 158 -10.54 1.77 14.56
CA LYS A 158 -10.92 0.52 15.21
C LYS A 158 -12.43 0.39 15.24
N VAL A 159 -12.97 -0.58 14.51
CA VAL A 159 -14.39 -0.91 14.50
C VAL A 159 -14.60 -2.17 15.36
N THR A 160 -15.41 -2.05 16.42
CA THR A 160 -15.66 -3.14 17.35
C THR A 160 -17.11 -3.61 17.26
N GLY A 161 -17.31 -4.91 17.02
CA GLY A 161 -18.60 -5.59 17.22
C GLY A 161 -19.74 -5.25 16.24
N ASP A 162 -19.53 -4.38 15.26
CA ASP A 162 -20.53 -4.00 14.25
C ASP A 162 -20.24 -4.64 12.89
N THR A 163 -20.84 -5.81 12.63
CA THR A 163 -20.62 -6.58 11.41
C THR A 163 -21.00 -5.81 10.14
N GLU A 164 -22.09 -5.03 10.16
CA GLU A 164 -22.53 -4.27 8.98
C GLU A 164 -21.54 -3.14 8.66
N LEU A 165 -21.07 -2.46 9.67
CA LEU A 165 -20.10 -1.39 9.52
C LEU A 165 -18.73 -1.91 9.06
N VAL A 166 -18.28 -3.05 9.62
CA VAL A 166 -17.07 -3.74 9.13
C VAL A 166 -17.17 -4.05 7.65
N LYS A 167 -18.31 -4.61 7.19
CA LYS A 167 -18.54 -4.88 5.76
C LYS A 167 -18.47 -3.62 4.89
N LYS A 168 -19.08 -2.52 5.34
CA LYS A 168 -19.02 -1.23 4.63
C LYS A 168 -17.57 -0.73 4.51
N LYS A 169 -16.80 -0.85 5.58
CA LYS A 169 -15.39 -0.46 5.60
C LYS A 169 -14.51 -1.37 4.72
N LEU A 170 -14.77 -2.67 4.71
CA LEU A 170 -14.08 -3.61 3.80
C LEU A 170 -14.33 -3.25 2.33
N MET A 171 -15.55 -2.86 1.95
CA MET A 171 -15.81 -2.39 0.58
C MET A 171 -15.09 -1.08 0.24
N GLN A 172 -14.77 -0.24 1.23
CA GLN A 172 -14.09 1.04 1.04
C GLN A 172 -12.56 0.92 1.04
N LEU A 173 -12.02 0.09 1.96
CA LEU A 173 -10.59 0.00 2.25
C LEU A 173 -10.00 -1.39 1.97
N GLY A 174 -10.79 -2.36 1.57
CA GLY A 174 -10.35 -3.67 1.10
C GLY A 174 -9.88 -4.65 2.17
N GLY A 175 -9.42 -4.18 3.34
CA GLY A 175 -8.90 -5.07 4.36
C GLY A 175 -8.85 -4.45 5.75
N ALA A 176 -8.90 -5.32 6.76
CA ALA A 176 -8.71 -4.95 8.17
C ALA A 176 -7.75 -5.91 8.85
N ALA A 177 -6.81 -5.41 9.64
CA ALA A 177 -6.00 -6.22 10.53
C ALA A 177 -6.82 -6.60 11.76
N VAL A 178 -6.80 -7.87 12.14
CA VAL A 178 -7.55 -8.40 13.29
C VAL A 178 -6.71 -9.38 14.09
N CYS A 179 -7.02 -9.49 15.37
CA CYS A 179 -6.46 -10.52 16.23
C CYS A 179 -7.54 -11.52 16.65
N TYR A 180 -7.14 -12.77 16.83
CA TYR A 180 -7.99 -13.82 17.37
C TYR A 180 -7.14 -14.88 18.11
N HIS A 181 -7.78 -15.76 18.84
CA HIS A 181 -7.10 -16.94 19.39
C HIS A 181 -7.04 -18.00 18.30
N ASN A 182 -5.84 -18.42 17.93
CA ASN A 182 -5.64 -19.49 16.95
C ASN A 182 -5.24 -20.78 17.66
N ASP A 183 -6.10 -21.79 17.54
CA ASP A 183 -5.86 -23.16 17.95
C ASP A 183 -5.96 -24.07 16.72
N LEU A 184 -4.85 -24.73 16.37
CA LEU A 184 -4.79 -25.58 15.19
C LEU A 184 -5.77 -26.76 15.26
N ASP A 185 -6.15 -27.20 16.45
CA ASP A 185 -7.12 -28.27 16.64
C ASP A 185 -8.56 -27.82 16.31
N ALA A 186 -8.83 -26.53 16.30
CA ALA A 186 -10.11 -25.94 15.89
C ALA A 186 -10.21 -25.67 14.38
N PHE A 187 -9.13 -25.84 13.61
CA PHE A 187 -9.10 -25.61 12.18
C PHE A 187 -9.58 -26.84 11.39
N SER A 188 -10.55 -26.62 10.48
CA SER A 188 -10.99 -27.61 9.48
C SER A 188 -10.15 -27.49 8.21
N SER A 189 -9.35 -28.52 7.91
CA SER A 189 -8.54 -28.56 6.69
C SER A 189 -9.39 -28.76 5.44
N ASP A 190 -10.48 -29.53 5.53
CA ASP A 190 -11.33 -29.87 4.38
C ASP A 190 -12.11 -28.69 3.88
N HIS A 191 -12.57 -27.83 4.80
CA HIS A 191 -13.37 -26.63 4.48
C HIS A 191 -12.58 -25.33 4.62
N LYS A 192 -11.32 -25.39 5.05
CA LYS A 192 -10.48 -24.19 5.30
C LYS A 192 -11.21 -23.19 6.19
N SER A 193 -11.70 -23.67 7.33
CA SER A 193 -12.55 -22.90 8.24
C SER A 193 -12.09 -23.00 9.68
N TYR A 194 -12.32 -21.97 10.44
CA TYR A 194 -11.93 -21.85 11.83
C TYR A 194 -13.08 -21.32 12.69
N TYR A 195 -13.33 -22.00 13.79
CA TYR A 195 -14.22 -21.55 14.85
C TYR A 195 -13.84 -22.18 16.18
N GLN A 196 -13.77 -21.37 17.22
CA GLN A 196 -13.62 -21.81 18.60
C GLN A 196 -14.64 -21.08 19.48
N SER A 197 -15.36 -21.85 20.32
CA SER A 197 -16.39 -21.32 21.21
C SER A 197 -15.86 -20.83 22.55
N GLU A 198 -14.69 -21.34 22.96
CA GLU A 198 -14.07 -20.98 24.24
C GLU A 198 -13.27 -19.70 24.12
N ARG A 199 -13.41 -18.82 25.11
CA ARG A 199 -12.60 -17.60 25.20
C ARG A 199 -11.19 -17.95 25.62
N SER A 200 -10.24 -17.38 24.90
CA SER A 200 -8.80 -17.49 25.21
C SER A 200 -8.11 -16.18 24.83
N ASP A 201 -6.95 -15.95 25.41
CA ASP A 201 -6.15 -14.80 25.03
C ASP A 201 -5.77 -14.87 23.54
N VAL A 202 -5.87 -13.75 22.83
CA VAL A 202 -5.50 -13.67 21.43
C VAL A 202 -4.01 -13.95 21.28
N ASN A 203 -3.66 -14.76 20.28
CA ASN A 203 -2.28 -15.18 20.02
C ASN A 203 -1.89 -15.11 18.54
N HIS A 204 -2.80 -14.66 17.68
CA HIS A 204 -2.57 -14.61 16.24
C HIS A 204 -3.25 -13.41 15.59
N SER A 205 -2.66 -12.93 14.48
CA SER A 205 -3.18 -11.81 13.72
C SER A 205 -3.22 -12.13 12.23
N VAL A 206 -4.27 -11.65 11.55
CA VAL A 206 -4.53 -11.89 10.13
C VAL A 206 -5.25 -10.70 9.49
N THR A 207 -5.38 -10.70 8.16
CA THR A 207 -6.12 -9.67 7.44
C THR A 207 -7.48 -10.21 6.99
N VAL A 208 -8.58 -9.62 7.49
CA VAL A 208 -9.91 -9.87 6.94
C VAL A 208 -10.06 -9.05 5.67
N ILE A 209 -10.46 -9.71 4.57
CA ILE A 209 -10.57 -9.09 3.24
C ILE A 209 -11.97 -9.21 2.61
N GLY A 210 -12.87 -9.98 3.23
CA GLY A 210 -14.18 -10.22 2.67
C GLY A 210 -15.09 -10.98 3.62
N TRP A 211 -16.22 -11.45 3.10
CA TRP A 211 -17.22 -12.21 3.85
C TRP A 211 -18.15 -13.03 2.94
N ASP A 212 -18.82 -14.02 3.54
CA ASP A 212 -19.96 -14.72 2.97
C ASP A 212 -21.03 -14.98 4.06
N ASP A 213 -22.20 -14.33 3.93
CA ASP A 213 -23.30 -14.47 4.90
C ASP A 213 -23.94 -15.86 4.84
N ASN A 214 -23.77 -16.58 3.74
CA ASN A 214 -24.32 -17.91 3.50
C ASN A 214 -23.27 -19.02 3.72
N TYR A 215 -22.08 -18.69 4.22
CA TYR A 215 -21.09 -19.71 4.52
C TYR A 215 -21.64 -20.64 5.60
N SER A 216 -21.83 -21.92 5.23
CA SER A 216 -22.56 -22.85 6.09
C SER A 216 -21.81 -23.11 7.38
N LYS A 217 -22.52 -23.07 8.51
CA LYS A 217 -22.00 -23.49 9.81
C LYS A 217 -21.58 -24.95 9.84
N ASP A 218 -22.08 -25.77 8.92
CA ASP A 218 -21.73 -27.18 8.79
C ASP A 218 -20.31 -27.40 8.23
N ASN A 219 -19.68 -26.34 7.70
CA ASN A 219 -18.30 -26.36 7.24
C ASN A 219 -17.27 -26.26 8.38
N PHE A 220 -17.72 -26.08 9.62
CA PHE A 220 -16.85 -26.01 10.80
C PHE A 220 -16.86 -27.37 11.52
N ASP A 221 -15.92 -28.25 11.15
CA ASP A 221 -15.93 -29.66 11.53
C ASP A 221 -15.61 -29.94 13.01
N LYS A 222 -14.79 -29.07 13.61
CA LYS A 222 -14.27 -29.28 14.96
C LYS A 222 -15.21 -28.82 16.05
N GLN A 223 -15.72 -27.63 15.88
CA GLN A 223 -16.77 -27.03 16.71
C GLN A 223 -17.76 -26.33 15.76
N LYS A 224 -19.04 -26.46 16.04
CA LYS A 224 -20.09 -25.93 15.17
C LYS A 224 -20.62 -24.63 15.73
N PRO A 225 -20.55 -23.53 14.98
CA PRO A 225 -21.15 -22.26 15.39
C PRO A 225 -22.69 -22.31 15.33
N ASP A 226 -23.34 -21.40 16.03
CA ASP A 226 -24.81 -21.37 16.12
C ASP A 226 -25.50 -20.96 14.82
N LYS A 227 -24.84 -20.15 14.00
CA LYS A 227 -25.39 -19.58 12.77
C LYS A 227 -24.40 -19.62 11.59
N ASP A 228 -24.93 -19.52 10.38
CA ASP A 228 -24.16 -19.35 9.15
C ASP A 228 -23.46 -17.98 9.13
N GLY A 229 -22.49 -17.85 8.23
CA GLY A 229 -21.73 -16.64 7.94
C GLY A 229 -20.30 -16.69 8.47
N ALA A 230 -19.39 -16.20 7.62
CA ALA A 230 -17.96 -16.17 7.92
C ALA A 230 -17.24 -14.99 7.26
N TRP A 231 -16.14 -14.60 7.87
CA TRP A 231 -15.16 -13.68 7.32
C TRP A 231 -14.16 -14.42 6.45
N LEU A 232 -13.87 -13.88 5.27
CA LEU A 232 -12.77 -14.34 4.42
C LEU A 232 -11.47 -13.69 4.91
N VAL A 233 -10.48 -14.54 5.19
CA VAL A 233 -9.22 -14.13 5.80
C VAL A 233 -8.06 -14.42 4.86
N LYS A 234 -7.19 -13.44 4.69
CA LYS A 234 -5.84 -13.59 4.15
C LYS A 234 -4.90 -13.94 5.29
N GLY A 235 -4.42 -15.18 5.32
CA GLY A 235 -3.49 -15.66 6.32
C GLY A 235 -2.08 -15.10 6.16
N VAL A 236 -1.22 -15.44 7.12
CA VAL A 236 0.18 -14.95 7.16
C VAL A 236 1.21 -16.10 7.18
N TRP A 237 0.77 -17.35 6.92
CA TRP A 237 1.65 -18.52 6.87
C TRP A 237 1.95 -19.00 5.45
N GLY A 238 1.85 -18.11 4.48
CA GLY A 238 1.95 -18.47 3.08
C GLY A 238 0.83 -19.43 2.69
N THR A 239 1.11 -20.25 1.69
CA THR A 239 0.12 -21.16 1.11
C THR A 239 0.17 -22.56 1.76
N ARG A 240 0.55 -22.69 3.05
CA ARG A 240 0.60 -23.99 3.72
C ARG A 240 -0.72 -24.75 3.69
N ASN A 241 -1.85 -24.02 3.72
CA ASN A 241 -3.19 -24.54 3.65
C ASN A 241 -3.81 -24.18 2.30
N ASP A 242 -3.27 -24.74 1.21
CA ASP A 242 -3.65 -24.51 -0.17
C ASP A 242 -3.35 -23.09 -0.71
N ASN A 243 -4.14 -22.08 -0.47
CA ASN A 243 -3.89 -20.72 -1.00
C ASN A 243 -3.66 -19.67 0.07
N GLY A 244 -3.63 -20.09 1.33
CA GLY A 244 -3.44 -19.19 2.45
C GLY A 244 -4.67 -18.36 2.80
N TYR A 245 -5.81 -18.59 2.13
CA TYR A 245 -7.10 -18.01 2.48
C TYR A 245 -7.94 -19.02 3.24
N TYR A 246 -8.72 -18.55 4.20
CA TYR A 246 -9.64 -19.38 4.97
C TYR A 246 -10.78 -18.55 5.56
N TRP A 247 -11.76 -19.23 6.15
CA TRP A 247 -12.96 -18.63 6.67
C TRP A 247 -12.98 -18.69 8.21
N ILE A 248 -13.26 -17.57 8.86
CA ILE A 248 -13.48 -17.52 10.30
C ILE A 248 -14.95 -17.21 10.55
N SER A 249 -15.62 -18.03 11.38
CA SER A 249 -17.03 -17.83 11.70
C SER A 249 -17.31 -16.45 12.29
N TYR A 250 -18.44 -15.83 11.96
CA TYR A 250 -18.93 -14.64 12.65
C TYR A 250 -19.17 -14.86 14.15
N CYS A 251 -19.27 -16.13 14.58
CA CYS A 251 -19.44 -16.51 15.98
C CYS A 251 -18.12 -16.58 16.75
N GLU A 252 -16.96 -16.37 16.09
CA GLU A 252 -15.66 -16.30 16.77
C GLU A 252 -15.62 -15.14 17.75
N THR A 253 -15.46 -15.43 19.05
CA THR A 253 -15.69 -14.45 20.11
C THR A 253 -14.57 -13.47 20.30
N GLU A 254 -13.35 -13.84 19.94
CA GLU A 254 -12.17 -12.99 20.11
C GLU A 254 -11.85 -12.15 18.86
N LEU A 255 -12.46 -12.47 17.71
CA LEU A 255 -12.34 -11.68 16.49
C LEU A 255 -13.39 -10.55 16.51
N LYS A 256 -13.13 -9.49 17.25
CA LYS A 256 -14.07 -8.40 17.52
C LYS A 256 -13.60 -7.01 17.16
N ASP A 257 -12.29 -6.77 17.16
CA ASP A 257 -11.67 -5.49 16.86
C ASP A 257 -11.02 -5.51 15.47
N PHE A 258 -11.55 -4.69 14.55
CA PHE A 258 -11.11 -4.58 13.17
C PHE A 258 -10.40 -3.24 12.98
N TYR A 259 -9.11 -3.28 12.64
CA TYR A 259 -8.28 -2.08 12.43
C TYR A 259 -8.15 -1.80 10.93
N PHE A 260 -8.75 -0.69 10.51
CA PHE A 260 -8.72 -0.20 9.13
C PHE A 260 -7.68 0.89 8.97
N TYR A 261 -6.72 0.69 8.08
CA TYR A 261 -5.67 1.65 7.77
C TYR A 261 -6.06 2.44 6.53
N LYS A 262 -6.00 3.75 6.60
CA LYS A 262 -6.13 4.63 5.44
C LYS A 262 -4.84 5.40 5.24
N LEU A 263 -4.28 5.27 4.04
CA LEU A 263 -3.02 5.89 3.67
C LEU A 263 -3.26 7.04 2.67
N LYS A 264 -2.31 7.96 2.62
CA LYS A 264 -2.19 9.03 1.62
C LYS A 264 -0.76 9.07 1.09
N LYS A 265 -0.53 9.71 -0.06
CA LYS A 265 0.83 9.92 -0.55
C LYS A 265 1.62 10.80 0.41
N ALA A 266 2.89 10.44 0.61
CA ALA A 266 3.78 11.18 1.47
C ALA A 266 4.03 12.59 0.89
N ALA A 267 3.89 13.57 1.73
CA ALA A 267 4.09 14.98 1.39
C ALA A 267 4.88 15.75 2.46
N SER A 268 5.05 15.16 3.63
CA SER A 268 5.69 15.83 4.77
C SER A 268 7.21 15.71 4.72
N ASP A 269 7.91 16.82 4.88
CA ASP A 269 9.36 16.85 4.99
C ASP A 269 9.84 16.61 6.42
N THR A 270 9.05 17.02 7.41
CA THR A 270 9.39 16.95 8.83
C THR A 270 8.16 16.60 9.66
N VAL A 271 8.36 15.82 10.70
CA VAL A 271 7.39 15.63 11.78
C VAL A 271 7.97 16.18 13.06
N TYR A 272 7.19 16.99 13.74
CA TYR A 272 7.43 17.45 15.11
C TYR A 272 6.68 16.52 16.04
N THR A 273 7.38 15.89 16.96
CA THR A 273 6.84 14.95 17.93
C THR A 273 7.72 14.98 19.19
N HIS A 274 7.10 14.78 20.35
CA HIS A 274 7.80 14.50 21.60
C HIS A 274 7.65 13.04 22.01
N ASN A 275 7.00 12.24 21.19
CA ASN A 275 6.65 10.86 21.48
C ASN A 275 7.80 9.93 21.08
N GLY A 276 8.26 9.08 22.00
CA GLY A 276 9.38 8.16 21.77
C GLY A 276 9.03 6.69 21.96
N GLY A 277 7.92 6.36 22.61
CA GLY A 277 7.57 5.02 23.02
C GLY A 277 6.21 4.52 22.55
N MET A 278 5.92 3.27 22.90
CA MET A 278 4.61 2.62 22.67
C MET A 278 3.79 2.50 23.96
N ASP A 279 4.41 2.73 25.10
CA ASP A 279 3.75 2.66 26.39
C ASP A 279 2.82 3.86 26.56
N ARG A 280 1.60 3.58 26.97
CA ARG A 280 0.50 4.57 27.01
C ARG A 280 -0.04 4.76 28.40
N MET A 281 -0.28 6.02 28.72
CA MET A 281 -1.17 6.39 29.83
C MET A 281 -2.29 7.31 29.30
N TYR A 282 -3.27 7.56 30.15
CA TYR A 282 -4.45 8.33 29.76
C TYR A 282 -4.66 9.49 30.70
N ALA A 283 -4.57 10.71 30.18
CA ALA A 283 -5.13 11.86 30.84
C ALA A 283 -6.66 11.84 30.69
N SER A 284 -7.41 11.92 31.76
CA SER A 284 -8.86 11.85 31.71
C SER A 284 -9.53 13.06 32.39
N SER A 285 -10.71 13.46 31.88
CA SER A 285 -11.51 14.55 32.43
C SER A 285 -13.00 14.29 32.25
N LYS A 286 -13.84 14.83 33.11
CA LYS A 286 -15.31 14.87 32.94
C LYS A 286 -15.73 15.87 31.88
N ASN A 287 -15.00 16.96 31.71
CA ASN A 287 -15.13 17.93 30.64
C ASN A 287 -14.23 17.56 29.46
N PRO A 288 -14.32 18.25 28.32
CA PRO A 288 -13.37 18.02 27.23
C PRO A 288 -11.94 18.01 27.74
N VAL A 289 -11.21 16.94 27.50
CA VAL A 289 -9.79 16.84 27.83
C VAL A 289 -8.99 17.66 26.82
N GLN A 290 -8.02 18.44 27.32
CA GLN A 290 -7.19 19.28 26.45
C GLN A 290 -5.72 19.06 26.73
N ALA A 291 -4.94 18.93 25.66
CA ALA A 291 -3.48 18.86 25.68
C ALA A 291 -2.89 19.77 24.60
N ALA A 292 -1.66 20.19 24.82
CA ALA A 292 -0.91 21.01 23.87
C ALA A 292 0.55 20.55 23.80
N ASN A 293 1.09 20.40 22.60
CA ASN A 293 2.52 20.25 22.37
C ASN A 293 3.10 21.53 21.78
N VAL A 294 4.26 21.93 22.28
CA VAL A 294 5.02 23.11 21.83
C VAL A 294 6.26 22.65 21.09
N PHE A 295 6.46 23.19 19.90
CA PHE A 295 7.56 22.86 19.01
C PHE A 295 8.34 24.10 18.60
N THR A 296 9.56 23.89 18.08
CA THR A 296 10.36 24.96 17.48
C THR A 296 10.68 24.59 16.03
N ALA A 297 10.29 25.42 15.08
CA ALA A 297 10.50 25.20 13.67
C ALA A 297 11.99 25.10 13.33
N GLN A 298 12.39 24.03 12.63
CA GLN A 298 13.79 23.76 12.30
C GLN A 298 14.24 24.49 11.01
N SER A 299 13.30 24.90 10.19
CA SER A 299 13.52 25.59 8.92
C SER A 299 12.38 26.56 8.63
N ASP A 300 12.49 27.29 7.54
CA ASP A 300 11.34 28.00 6.99
C ASP A 300 10.42 26.96 6.32
N GLU A 301 9.21 26.81 6.87
CA GLU A 301 8.32 25.73 6.51
C GLU A 301 6.85 26.11 6.67
N LYS A 302 5.96 25.25 6.26
CA LYS A 302 4.52 25.39 6.44
C LYS A 302 3.96 24.18 7.18
N LEU A 303 3.17 24.38 8.21
CA LEU A 303 2.40 23.34 8.86
C LEU A 303 1.29 22.90 7.91
N THR A 304 1.24 21.58 7.61
CA THR A 304 0.30 20.98 6.65
C THR A 304 -0.78 20.17 7.31
N SER A 305 -0.44 19.47 8.41
CA SER A 305 -1.40 18.65 9.15
C SER A 305 -0.94 18.40 10.58
N VAL A 306 -1.85 17.95 11.40
CA VAL A 306 -1.60 17.52 12.78
C VAL A 306 -2.26 16.17 13.00
N SER A 307 -1.76 15.39 13.97
CA SER A 307 -2.36 14.10 14.30
C SER A 307 -2.53 13.88 15.79
N PHE A 308 -3.47 13.01 16.14
CA PHE A 308 -3.80 12.63 17.51
C PHE A 308 -4.49 11.27 17.56
N PHE A 309 -4.57 10.71 18.77
CA PHE A 309 -5.34 9.49 19.03
C PHE A 309 -6.67 9.80 19.72
N VAL A 310 -7.66 8.97 19.42
CA VAL A 310 -8.94 8.90 20.13
C VAL A 310 -9.12 7.48 20.64
N GLU A 311 -9.42 7.34 21.92
CA GLU A 311 -9.64 6.02 22.53
C GLU A 311 -10.83 6.06 23.48
N GLU A 312 -11.40 4.88 23.77
CA GLU A 312 -12.50 4.65 24.73
C GLU A 312 -13.81 5.40 24.40
N ASN A 313 -14.04 5.80 23.13
CA ASN A 313 -15.31 6.44 22.74
C ASN A 313 -16.47 5.44 22.58
N GLY A 314 -16.18 4.15 22.50
CA GLY A 314 -17.18 3.09 22.38
C GLY A 314 -18.03 3.18 21.09
N GLY A 315 -17.49 3.76 20.03
CA GLY A 315 -18.19 3.96 18.75
C GLY A 315 -19.24 5.09 18.80
N GLN A 316 -19.30 5.89 19.86
CA GLN A 316 -20.28 6.98 20.00
C GLN A 316 -19.78 8.33 19.45
N GLY A 317 -18.60 8.30 18.80
CA GLY A 317 -17.96 9.47 18.22
C GLY A 317 -17.24 10.35 19.24
N THR A 318 -16.31 11.14 18.73
CA THR A 318 -15.55 12.12 19.51
C THR A 318 -15.49 13.43 18.73
N GLU A 319 -16.00 14.51 19.34
CA GLU A 319 -15.80 15.87 18.86
C GLU A 319 -14.37 16.28 19.18
N TYR A 320 -13.67 16.84 18.20
CA TYR A 320 -12.34 17.40 18.41
C TYR A 320 -12.31 18.89 18.04
N LYS A 321 -11.44 19.62 18.72
CA LYS A 321 -11.09 21.00 18.38
C LYS A 321 -9.58 21.15 18.37
N ILE A 322 -9.05 21.65 17.25
CA ILE A 322 -7.61 21.86 17.03
C ILE A 322 -7.38 23.37 16.93
N ARG A 323 -6.48 23.91 17.77
CA ARG A 323 -6.01 25.28 17.65
C ARG A 323 -4.50 25.29 17.49
N VAL A 324 -4.01 26.18 16.65
CA VAL A 324 -2.57 26.36 16.41
C VAL A 324 -2.19 27.77 16.78
N PHE A 325 -1.16 27.91 17.62
CA PHE A 325 -0.59 29.19 18.02
C PHE A 325 0.85 29.29 17.56
N LYS A 326 1.29 30.48 17.21
CA LYS A 326 2.68 30.78 16.86
C LYS A 326 3.16 32.05 17.54
N GLU A 327 4.45 32.37 17.45
CA GLU A 327 5.08 33.47 18.19
C GLU A 327 4.83 33.36 19.69
N LEU A 328 4.94 32.14 20.22
CA LEU A 328 4.70 31.87 21.64
C LEU A 328 5.72 32.55 22.53
N LYS A 329 5.25 33.07 23.66
CA LYS A 329 6.12 33.49 24.78
C LYS A 329 6.70 32.26 25.48
N GLU A 330 7.76 32.48 26.26
CA GLU A 330 8.34 31.43 27.10
C GLU A 330 7.30 30.90 28.12
N ASP A 331 7.39 29.62 28.40
CA ASP A 331 6.56 28.89 29.37
C ASP A 331 5.03 28.94 29.10
N SER A 332 4.60 29.08 27.87
CA SER A 332 3.19 29.04 27.50
C SER A 332 2.93 28.25 26.22
N ALA A 333 1.82 27.51 26.19
CA ALA A 333 1.32 26.82 25.00
C ALA A 333 0.29 27.64 24.20
N ILE A 334 -0.25 28.71 24.76
CA ILE A 334 -1.38 29.48 24.19
C ILE A 334 -1.20 31.01 24.21
N ASP A 335 -0.08 31.51 24.69
CA ASP A 335 0.21 32.95 24.75
C ASP A 335 0.96 33.39 23.47
N GLY A 336 0.28 33.27 22.33
CA GLY A 336 0.79 33.64 21.03
C GLY A 336 -0.33 34.07 20.10
N ILE A 337 -0.05 34.10 18.79
CA ILE A 337 -1.02 34.43 17.75
C ILE A 337 -1.73 33.13 17.33
N GLU A 338 -3.04 33.06 17.53
CA GLU A 338 -3.85 31.96 17.04
C GLU A 338 -3.97 32.04 15.51
N CYS A 339 -3.54 30.98 14.81
CA CYS A 339 -3.50 30.92 13.34
C CYS A 339 -4.46 29.86 12.76
N ALA A 340 -4.99 28.97 13.57
CA ALA A 340 -6.02 28.02 13.17
C ALA A 340 -6.94 27.68 14.33
N ASP A 341 -8.21 27.48 14.02
CA ASP A 341 -9.27 26.96 14.89
C ASP A 341 -10.15 26.05 14.05
N ILE A 342 -10.07 24.73 14.30
CA ILE A 342 -10.68 23.67 13.48
C ILE A 342 -11.50 22.79 14.38
N ASP A 343 -12.76 22.62 14.06
CA ASP A 343 -13.67 21.69 14.72
C ASP A 343 -13.96 20.50 13.80
N GLY A 344 -14.18 19.33 14.39
CA GLY A 344 -14.60 18.16 13.66
C GLY A 344 -15.08 17.03 14.55
N THR A 345 -15.46 15.93 13.95
CA THR A 345 -15.90 14.73 14.66
C THR A 345 -15.31 13.51 14.01
N VAL A 346 -14.83 12.55 14.81
CA VAL A 346 -14.42 11.21 14.39
C VAL A 346 -15.33 10.19 15.06
N GLN A 347 -15.65 9.11 14.33
CA GLN A 347 -16.64 8.15 14.81
C GLN A 347 -16.04 7.09 15.72
N PHE A 348 -14.80 6.66 15.45
CA PHE A 348 -14.21 5.48 16.05
C PHE A 348 -12.99 5.82 16.89
N ASP A 349 -12.62 4.88 17.77
CA ASP A 349 -11.30 4.86 18.35
C ASP A 349 -10.24 4.69 17.26
N GLY A 350 -9.07 5.30 17.43
CA GLY A 350 -8.00 5.18 16.48
C GLY A 350 -7.11 6.42 16.39
N TYR A 351 -6.38 6.49 15.29
CA TYR A 351 -5.45 7.56 14.96
C TYR A 351 -5.98 8.40 13.81
N TYR A 352 -5.82 9.72 13.90
CA TYR A 352 -6.34 10.65 12.90
C TYR A 352 -5.34 11.73 12.56
N THR A 353 -5.16 11.99 11.27
CA THR A 353 -4.41 13.14 10.74
C THR A 353 -5.38 14.14 10.13
N VAL A 354 -5.36 15.37 10.61
CA VAL A 354 -6.22 16.46 10.14
C VAL A 354 -5.38 17.49 9.41
N ASN A 355 -5.74 17.73 8.14
CA ASN A 355 -5.07 18.71 7.29
C ASN A 355 -5.43 20.15 7.72
N MET A 356 -4.46 21.05 7.64
CA MET A 356 -4.71 22.48 7.88
C MET A 356 -5.52 23.06 6.72
N PRO A 357 -6.57 23.85 7.00
CA PRO A 357 -7.43 24.42 5.96
C PRO A 357 -6.74 25.54 5.17
N SER A 358 -5.66 26.08 5.68
CA SER A 358 -4.85 27.14 5.06
C SER A 358 -3.39 26.99 5.44
N GLU A 359 -2.50 27.58 4.66
CA GLU A 359 -1.06 27.56 4.93
C GLU A 359 -0.73 28.35 6.22
N ILE A 360 -0.14 27.65 7.18
CA ILE A 360 0.44 28.26 8.38
C ILE A 360 1.95 28.27 8.20
N LYS A 361 2.49 29.43 7.85
CA LYS A 361 3.93 29.62 7.65
C LYS A 361 4.64 29.75 8.99
N LEU A 362 5.74 29.02 9.12
CA LEU A 362 6.63 29.00 10.27
C LEU A 362 8.03 29.43 9.82
N SER A 363 8.64 30.32 10.54
CA SER A 363 10.02 30.74 10.31
C SER A 363 10.98 29.88 11.13
N LYS A 364 12.20 29.65 10.63
CA LYS A 364 13.22 28.93 11.38
C LYS A 364 13.42 29.54 12.78
N GLY A 365 13.33 28.69 13.82
CA GLY A 365 13.45 29.09 15.22
C GLY A 365 12.16 29.62 15.84
N GLU A 366 11.07 29.74 15.07
CA GLU A 366 9.77 30.15 15.59
C GLU A 366 9.16 29.07 16.48
N ARG A 367 8.69 29.44 17.67
CA ARG A 367 7.95 28.54 18.53
C ARG A 367 6.48 28.54 18.17
N PHE A 368 5.90 27.37 18.06
CA PHE A 368 4.48 27.16 17.80
C PHE A 368 3.91 26.03 18.64
N SER A 369 2.61 26.04 18.87
CA SER A 369 1.93 24.95 19.57
C SER A 369 0.74 24.42 18.78
N VAL A 370 0.45 23.15 19.00
CA VAL A 370 -0.78 22.48 18.59
C VAL A 370 -1.55 22.12 19.84
N VAL A 371 -2.75 22.69 19.98
CA VAL A 371 -3.67 22.46 21.10
C VAL A 371 -4.83 21.63 20.61
N ILE A 372 -5.09 20.50 21.26
CA ILE A 372 -6.19 19.60 20.91
C ILE A 372 -7.12 19.43 22.11
N SER A 373 -8.41 19.59 21.86
CA SER A 373 -9.49 19.31 22.82
C SER A 373 -10.33 18.15 22.28
N LEU A 374 -10.58 17.14 23.13
CA LEU A 374 -11.38 15.97 22.81
C LEU A 374 -12.60 15.88 23.73
N LYS A 375 -13.78 15.63 23.12
CA LYS A 375 -15.02 15.42 23.85
C LYS A 375 -15.72 14.18 23.28
N SER A 376 -15.67 13.10 24.03
CA SER A 376 -16.28 11.83 23.64
C SER A 376 -17.81 11.85 23.80
N GLY A 377 -18.52 11.25 22.86
CA GLY A 377 -19.97 11.10 22.88
C GLY A 377 -20.48 10.26 24.06
N ASN A 378 -19.65 9.35 24.62
CA ASN A 378 -19.98 8.55 25.80
C ASN A 378 -19.70 9.27 27.14
N GLY A 379 -19.20 10.51 27.09
CA GLY A 379 -18.87 11.33 28.26
C GLY A 379 -17.59 10.93 29.00
N LYS A 380 -16.82 9.96 28.47
CA LYS A 380 -15.50 9.58 28.98
C LYS A 380 -14.45 10.21 28.07
N ASN A 381 -13.82 11.28 28.53
CA ASN A 381 -12.84 11.99 27.72
C ASN A 381 -11.43 11.55 28.12
N PHE A 382 -10.70 10.99 27.18
CA PHE A 382 -9.33 10.52 27.36
C PHE A 382 -8.41 11.21 26.36
N PHE A 383 -7.19 11.51 26.79
CA PHE A 383 -6.11 11.93 25.93
C PHE A 383 -4.95 10.95 26.11
N VAL A 384 -4.44 10.42 24.99
CA VAL A 384 -3.34 9.47 25.01
C VAL A 384 -2.04 10.21 25.26
N ALA A 385 -1.33 9.79 26.30
CA ALA A 385 -0.03 10.30 26.72
C ALA A 385 0.98 9.15 26.78
N GLU A 386 2.26 9.45 26.78
CA GLU A 386 3.31 8.48 27.03
C GLU A 386 3.37 8.07 28.49
N ASP A 387 3.83 6.84 28.74
CA ASP A 387 4.13 6.33 30.08
C ASP A 387 5.50 6.84 30.59
N ASN A 388 5.77 6.57 31.87
CA ASN A 388 6.95 7.02 32.62
C ASN A 388 8.31 6.58 32.06
N ASN A 389 8.35 5.81 30.99
CA ASN A 389 9.58 5.35 30.35
C ASN A 389 10.24 6.39 29.43
N CYS A 390 9.57 7.50 29.13
CA CYS A 390 10.11 8.64 28.38
C CYS A 390 10.21 9.86 29.28
N GLU A 391 11.41 10.43 29.42
CA GLU A 391 11.59 11.70 30.15
C GLU A 391 11.00 12.85 29.32
N SER A 392 9.99 13.51 29.86
CA SER A 392 9.44 14.73 29.28
C SER A 392 10.25 15.94 29.76
N GLU A 393 10.57 16.84 28.86
CA GLU A 393 11.25 18.08 29.18
C GLU A 393 10.24 19.20 29.45
N LYS A 394 10.61 20.09 30.37
CA LYS A 394 9.80 21.27 30.68
C LYS A 394 9.56 22.12 29.42
N GLY A 395 8.32 22.54 29.21
CA GLY A 395 7.94 23.36 28.07
C GLY A 395 7.57 22.63 26.81
N GLN A 396 7.60 21.28 26.80
CA GLN A 396 7.22 20.46 25.66
C GLN A 396 5.72 20.22 25.58
N THR A 397 5.09 19.79 26.68
CA THR A 397 3.69 19.41 26.71
C THR A 397 2.96 20.04 27.88
N TYR A 398 1.74 20.50 27.65
CA TYR A 398 0.85 21.06 28.64
C TYR A 398 -0.50 20.36 28.61
N TYR A 399 -1.08 20.16 29.80
CA TYR A 399 -2.46 19.69 29.96
C TYR A 399 -3.30 20.75 30.65
N TYR A 400 -4.56 20.89 30.23
CA TYR A 400 -5.51 21.79 30.87
C TYR A 400 -6.23 21.07 32.02
N THR A 401 -6.20 21.66 33.19
CA THR A 401 -6.98 21.24 34.36
C THR A 401 -7.93 22.34 34.78
N GLU A 402 -9.13 21.99 35.24
CA GLU A 402 -10.12 23.01 35.69
C GLU A 402 -9.66 23.82 36.90
N GLU A 403 -8.88 23.20 37.77
CA GLU A 403 -8.44 23.83 39.01
C GLU A 403 -7.30 24.83 38.81
N LYS A 404 -6.38 24.55 37.89
CA LYS A 404 -5.13 25.32 37.74
C LYS A 404 -4.90 25.86 36.32
N GLY A 405 -5.79 25.54 35.37
CA GLY A 405 -5.60 25.92 34.00
C GLY A 405 -4.53 25.05 33.32
N TRP A 406 -3.77 25.62 32.38
CA TRP A 406 -2.68 24.96 31.69
C TRP A 406 -1.49 24.69 32.62
N GLN A 407 -1.08 23.44 32.72
CA GLN A 407 0.04 22.97 33.53
C GLN A 407 1.04 22.22 32.65
N ASP A 408 2.31 22.44 32.92
CA ASP A 408 3.39 21.67 32.28
C ASP A 408 3.30 20.19 32.69
N CYS A 409 3.54 19.26 31.75
CA CYS A 409 3.45 17.81 32.02
C CYS A 409 4.43 17.37 33.11
N THR A 410 5.59 18.03 33.25
CA THR A 410 6.58 17.73 34.30
C THR A 410 6.08 18.01 35.71
N GLU A 411 4.98 18.73 35.85
CA GLU A 411 4.29 19.00 37.12
C GLU A 411 3.14 18.01 37.39
N LEU A 412 2.88 17.09 36.48
CA LEU A 412 1.78 16.12 36.48
C LEU A 412 2.30 14.68 36.52
N VAL A 413 1.37 13.75 36.53
CA VAL A 413 1.67 12.30 36.41
C VAL A 413 1.69 11.83 34.94
N TYR A 414 1.36 12.71 34.02
CA TYR A 414 1.31 12.42 32.59
C TYR A 414 2.57 12.93 31.93
N ASN A 415 3.07 12.19 30.95
CA ASN A 415 4.18 12.59 30.09
C ASN A 415 3.69 13.28 28.82
N ASN A 416 4.48 13.27 27.75
CA ASN A 416 4.17 13.94 26.50
C ASN A 416 2.86 13.44 25.89
N ALA A 417 2.04 14.35 25.40
CA ALA A 417 0.81 14.03 24.68
C ALA A 417 1.12 13.51 23.28
N TYR A 418 0.37 12.50 22.81
CA TYR A 418 0.48 12.03 21.43
C TYR A 418 -0.16 13.03 20.47
N ILE A 419 0.52 14.13 20.24
CA ILE A 419 0.22 15.16 19.25
C ILE A 419 1.43 15.32 18.35
N ASN A 420 1.26 15.15 17.04
CA ASN A 420 2.30 15.38 16.05
C ASN A 420 1.91 16.52 15.12
N ALA A 421 2.91 17.24 14.61
CA ALA A 421 2.74 18.29 13.62
C ALA A 421 3.61 17.99 12.40
N TYR A 422 3.01 18.02 11.21
CA TYR A 422 3.66 17.70 9.96
C TYR A 422 3.85 18.94 9.13
N THR A 423 5.05 19.11 8.60
CA THR A 423 5.41 20.32 7.86
C THR A 423 6.06 20.01 6.53
N GLN A 424 5.98 20.97 5.64
CA GLN A 424 6.72 21.02 4.36
C GLN A 424 7.65 22.22 4.39
N LYS A 425 8.91 22.01 4.03
CA LYS A 425 9.89 23.08 3.86
C LYS A 425 9.51 23.99 2.69
N THR A 426 9.81 25.27 2.83
CA THR A 426 9.54 26.28 1.79
C THR A 426 10.83 26.66 1.05
N GLY A 427 10.72 27.01 -0.23
CA GLY A 427 11.86 27.36 -1.07
C GLY A 427 12.33 26.21 -1.96
N SER A 428 13.53 26.34 -2.53
CA SER A 428 14.15 25.34 -3.39
C SER A 428 15.10 24.46 -2.59
N ALA A 429 15.04 23.15 -2.82
CA ALA A 429 15.98 22.21 -2.19
C ALA A 429 17.39 22.39 -2.77
N ASP A 430 18.40 22.42 -1.89
CA ASP A 430 19.80 22.41 -2.30
C ASP A 430 20.25 20.98 -2.61
N THR A 431 20.68 20.74 -3.83
CA THR A 431 21.19 19.44 -4.28
C THR A 431 22.69 19.26 -4.13
N SER A 432 23.42 20.21 -3.55
CA SER A 432 24.90 20.19 -3.49
C SER A 432 25.42 18.98 -2.70
N ARG A 433 24.79 18.67 -1.58
CA ARG A 433 25.12 17.49 -0.75
C ARG A 433 24.81 16.20 -1.48
N LEU A 434 23.66 16.11 -2.14
CA LEU A 434 23.26 14.95 -2.94
C LEU A 434 24.25 14.72 -4.09
N LYS A 435 24.69 15.76 -4.80
CA LYS A 435 25.71 15.68 -5.84
C LYS A 435 27.04 15.17 -5.32
N ALA A 436 27.46 15.63 -4.14
CA ALA A 436 28.68 15.17 -3.50
C ALA A 436 28.62 13.68 -3.13
N LYS A 437 27.52 13.22 -2.49
CA LYS A 437 27.28 11.81 -2.18
C LYS A 437 27.23 10.94 -3.44
N LEU A 438 26.53 11.38 -4.45
CA LEU A 438 26.43 10.64 -5.71
C LEU A 438 27.82 10.45 -6.33
N LYS A 439 28.63 11.50 -6.41
CA LYS A 439 29.98 11.43 -6.96
C LYS A 439 30.88 10.43 -6.19
N GLU A 440 30.70 10.29 -4.88
CA GLU A 440 31.43 9.31 -4.05
C GLU A 440 31.00 7.88 -4.37
N LEU A 441 29.72 7.65 -4.63
CA LEU A 441 29.10 6.31 -4.58
C LEU A 441 28.69 5.75 -5.96
N GLU A 442 28.55 6.57 -7.01
CA GLU A 442 27.98 6.17 -8.30
C GLU A 442 28.74 5.05 -9.03
N ASN A 443 30.05 4.86 -8.71
CA ASN A 443 30.85 3.82 -9.31
C ASN A 443 31.06 2.59 -8.39
N LYS A 444 30.45 2.60 -7.18
CA LYS A 444 30.49 1.45 -6.28
C LYS A 444 29.48 0.41 -6.75
N ARG A 445 29.90 -0.87 -6.79
CA ARG A 445 29.02 -1.98 -7.18
C ARG A 445 27.85 -2.11 -6.20
N GLY A 446 26.66 -2.42 -6.68
CA GLY A 446 25.44 -2.50 -5.90
C GLY A 446 24.73 -1.15 -5.68
N MET A 447 25.24 -0.06 -6.27
CA MET A 447 24.71 1.30 -6.06
C MET A 447 23.88 1.83 -7.23
N GLN A 448 23.84 1.14 -8.36
CA GLN A 448 23.33 1.71 -9.62
C GLN A 448 21.90 2.23 -9.53
N ARG A 449 20.98 1.50 -8.86
CA ARG A 449 19.59 1.92 -8.67
C ARG A 449 19.51 3.23 -7.89
N ALA A 450 20.14 3.29 -6.72
CA ALA A 450 20.17 4.48 -5.89
C ALA A 450 20.82 5.68 -6.60
N ALA A 451 21.91 5.42 -7.32
CA ALA A 451 22.60 6.43 -8.12
C ALA A 451 21.72 6.96 -9.27
N SER A 452 20.97 6.09 -9.96
CA SER A 452 20.07 6.49 -11.03
C SER A 452 18.93 7.37 -10.51
N TYR A 453 18.33 7.00 -9.38
CA TYR A 453 17.32 7.82 -8.72
C TYR A 453 17.88 9.19 -8.30
N ALA A 454 19.06 9.22 -7.66
CA ALA A 454 19.70 10.46 -7.26
C ALA A 454 20.01 11.39 -8.45
N LYS A 455 20.47 10.83 -9.58
CA LYS A 455 20.67 11.58 -10.84
C LYS A 455 19.36 12.20 -11.32
N SER A 456 18.28 11.43 -11.34
CA SER A 456 16.98 11.93 -11.78
C SER A 456 16.46 13.10 -10.93
N VAL A 457 16.70 13.06 -9.62
CA VAL A 457 16.36 14.18 -8.72
C VAL A 457 17.24 15.41 -8.98
N ILE A 458 18.55 15.22 -9.18
CA ILE A 458 19.50 16.29 -9.48
C ILE A 458 19.17 17.00 -10.80
N ASP A 459 18.68 16.25 -11.79
CA ASP A 459 18.37 16.74 -13.14
C ASP A 459 17.03 17.51 -13.19
N LYS A 460 16.22 17.47 -12.16
CA LYS A 460 15.00 18.27 -12.04
C LYS A 460 15.33 19.76 -11.93
N THR A 461 14.55 20.58 -12.58
CA THR A 461 14.67 22.05 -12.50
C THR A 461 14.40 22.57 -11.08
N SER A 462 13.49 21.94 -10.37
CA SER A 462 13.09 22.32 -9.00
C SER A 462 12.70 21.08 -8.20
N PRO A 463 13.67 20.29 -7.73
CA PRO A 463 13.38 19.14 -6.90
C PRO A 463 12.80 19.58 -5.55
N SER A 464 11.87 18.82 -5.00
CA SER A 464 11.34 19.04 -3.64
C SER A 464 12.35 18.63 -2.58
N PHE A 465 12.20 19.16 -1.38
CA PHE A 465 13.02 18.74 -0.23
C PHE A 465 12.85 17.26 0.08
N LEU A 466 11.62 16.75 -0.04
CA LEU A 466 11.33 15.34 0.18
C LEU A 466 12.08 14.45 -0.82
N GLU A 467 12.10 14.79 -2.12
CA GLU A 467 12.83 14.04 -3.14
C GLU A 467 14.34 14.02 -2.89
N VAL A 468 14.91 15.19 -2.58
CA VAL A 468 16.35 15.29 -2.26
C VAL A 468 16.67 14.47 -1.01
N SER A 469 15.87 14.58 0.05
CA SER A 469 16.02 13.80 1.27
C SER A 469 15.94 12.29 1.00
N LYS A 470 14.94 11.85 0.22
CA LYS A 470 14.77 10.45 -0.18
C LYS A 470 15.99 9.94 -0.95
N ALA A 471 16.47 10.70 -1.92
CA ALA A 471 17.65 10.33 -2.71
C ALA A 471 18.93 10.19 -1.84
N GLU A 472 19.14 11.12 -0.90
CA GLU A 472 20.27 11.04 0.04
C GLU A 472 20.19 9.81 0.95
N LYS A 473 19.01 9.50 1.45
CA LYS A 473 18.74 8.35 2.33
C LYS A 473 18.89 7.03 1.60
N LEU A 474 18.40 6.94 0.36
CA LEU A 474 18.54 5.73 -0.45
C LEU A 474 20.01 5.45 -0.77
N LEU A 475 20.81 6.49 -1.12
CA LEU A 475 22.26 6.32 -1.30
C LEU A 475 22.94 5.84 -0.02
N GLU A 476 22.55 6.34 1.15
CA GLU A 476 23.12 5.95 2.43
C GLU A 476 22.75 4.52 2.83
N SER A 477 21.48 4.13 2.66
CA SER A 477 21.02 2.76 2.92
C SER A 477 21.82 1.77 2.06
N ARG A 478 21.83 1.99 0.75
CA ARG A 478 22.52 1.09 -0.18
C ARG A 478 24.03 1.04 0.05
N LYS A 479 24.66 2.16 0.45
CA LYS A 479 26.09 2.18 0.83
C LYS A 479 26.41 1.17 1.92
N ASN A 480 25.51 1.01 2.90
CA ASN A 480 25.72 0.11 4.03
C ASN A 480 25.49 -1.37 3.67
N GLU A 481 24.71 -1.65 2.66
CA GLU A 481 24.27 -3.00 2.29
C GLU A 481 25.02 -3.58 1.09
N CYS A 482 25.41 -2.74 0.13
CA CYS A 482 25.92 -3.18 -1.18
C CYS A 482 27.13 -4.11 -1.10
N ASP A 483 27.92 -4.07 -0.03
CA ASP A 483 29.06 -4.98 0.16
C ASP A 483 28.63 -6.44 0.45
N SER A 484 27.35 -6.66 0.85
CA SER A 484 26.77 -8.00 1.05
C SER A 484 26.14 -8.58 -0.22
N TYR A 485 25.97 -7.77 -1.28
CA TYR A 485 25.31 -8.19 -2.50
C TYR A 485 26.21 -9.04 -3.41
N THR A 486 25.61 -10.00 -4.10
CA THR A 486 26.23 -10.64 -5.25
C THR A 486 25.93 -9.80 -6.48
N VAL A 487 26.91 -9.03 -6.96
CA VAL A 487 26.74 -8.15 -8.12
C VAL A 487 27.19 -8.84 -9.39
N ILE A 488 26.35 -8.85 -10.43
CA ILE A 488 26.57 -9.48 -11.73
C ILE A 488 26.65 -8.40 -12.80
N THR A 489 27.79 -8.35 -13.52
CA THR A 489 28.04 -7.39 -14.60
C THR A 489 28.53 -8.08 -15.88
N THR A 490 28.90 -9.37 -15.81
CA THR A 490 29.42 -10.14 -16.95
C THR A 490 28.78 -11.52 -17.06
N ALA A 491 28.90 -12.14 -18.23
CA ALA A 491 28.44 -13.52 -18.49
C ALA A 491 29.16 -14.56 -17.61
N GLU A 492 30.44 -14.35 -17.32
CA GLU A 492 31.23 -15.22 -16.45
C GLU A 492 30.77 -15.13 -15.00
N GLU A 493 30.47 -13.94 -14.50
CA GLU A 493 29.91 -13.74 -13.15
C GLU A 493 28.53 -14.39 -13.04
N TRP A 494 27.67 -14.25 -14.06
CA TRP A 494 26.41 -14.97 -14.12
C TRP A 494 26.62 -16.49 -14.04
N ASN A 495 27.49 -17.05 -14.88
CA ASN A 495 27.72 -18.48 -14.90
C ASN A 495 28.33 -19.01 -13.59
N SER A 496 29.13 -18.20 -12.91
CA SER A 496 29.65 -18.51 -11.56
C SER A 496 28.54 -18.57 -10.53
N PHE A 497 27.66 -17.58 -10.52
CA PHE A 497 26.45 -17.56 -9.69
C PHE A 497 25.55 -18.76 -9.97
N ALA A 498 25.27 -19.05 -11.25
CA ALA A 498 24.41 -20.18 -11.65
C ALA A 498 24.99 -21.53 -11.20
N LYS A 499 26.30 -21.73 -11.31
CA LYS A 499 26.99 -22.94 -10.83
C LYS A 499 26.88 -23.06 -9.31
N ASP A 500 27.00 -21.95 -8.58
CA ASP A 500 26.89 -21.95 -7.13
C ASP A 500 25.46 -22.32 -6.68
N VAL A 501 24.42 -21.75 -7.29
CA VAL A 501 23.03 -22.17 -7.06
C VAL A 501 22.83 -23.65 -7.38
N ASN A 502 23.35 -24.12 -8.54
CA ASN A 502 23.24 -25.49 -8.97
C ASN A 502 24.04 -26.48 -8.10
N SER A 503 25.01 -26.01 -7.30
CA SER A 503 25.70 -26.81 -6.30
C SER A 503 24.90 -26.99 -5.00
N GLY A 504 23.81 -26.22 -4.81
CA GLY A 504 22.92 -26.30 -3.66
C GLY A 504 22.93 -25.04 -2.78
N ASN A 505 23.71 -23.99 -3.13
CA ASN A 505 23.60 -22.70 -2.45
C ASN A 505 22.33 -21.97 -2.94
N GLN A 506 21.27 -22.02 -2.17
CA GLN A 506 19.97 -21.48 -2.57
C GLN A 506 19.87 -19.96 -2.46
N TYR A 507 20.90 -19.25 -2.03
CA TYR A 507 20.92 -17.79 -1.82
C TYR A 507 19.82 -17.28 -0.88
N ARG A 508 19.34 -18.12 0.01
CA ARG A 508 18.35 -17.68 1.00
C ARG A 508 18.89 -16.50 1.79
N ASP A 509 18.08 -15.45 1.96
CA ASP A 509 18.44 -14.21 2.65
C ASP A 509 19.63 -13.46 2.04
N LYS A 510 19.81 -13.59 0.73
CA LYS A 510 20.84 -12.86 -0.01
C LYS A 510 20.24 -12.13 -1.20
N THR A 511 20.80 -10.97 -1.48
CA THR A 511 20.47 -10.17 -2.65
C THR A 511 21.48 -10.36 -3.76
N VAL A 512 20.97 -10.59 -4.97
CA VAL A 512 21.73 -10.65 -6.23
C VAL A 512 21.30 -9.49 -7.10
N VAL A 513 22.24 -8.67 -7.56
CA VAL A 513 21.94 -7.46 -8.36
C VAL A 513 22.63 -7.54 -9.70
N VAL A 514 21.91 -7.25 -10.78
CA VAL A 514 22.50 -7.07 -12.12
C VAL A 514 22.73 -5.59 -12.37
N GLU A 515 23.96 -5.23 -12.76
CA GLU A 515 24.33 -3.82 -12.98
C GLU A 515 24.79 -3.52 -14.41
N SER A 516 24.58 -4.45 -15.34
CA SER A 516 24.88 -4.24 -16.77
C SER A 516 24.00 -5.08 -17.67
N ASP A 517 23.72 -4.58 -18.86
CA ASP A 517 23.21 -5.43 -19.94
C ASP A 517 24.27 -6.48 -20.27
N ILE A 518 23.89 -7.76 -20.32
CA ILE A 518 24.83 -8.87 -20.56
C ILE A 518 24.48 -9.58 -21.89
N ASP A 519 25.47 -9.68 -22.77
CA ASP A 519 25.36 -10.39 -24.04
C ASP A 519 26.06 -11.75 -23.96
N PHE A 520 25.31 -12.84 -24.20
CA PHE A 520 25.81 -14.22 -24.14
C PHE A 520 26.17 -14.80 -25.52
N GLU A 521 26.26 -13.95 -26.56
CA GLU A 521 26.50 -14.47 -27.94
C GLU A 521 27.71 -15.41 -28.04
N ASN A 522 28.79 -15.10 -27.33
CA ASN A 522 30.04 -15.87 -27.37
C ASN A 522 30.33 -16.62 -26.06
N THR A 523 29.38 -16.71 -25.15
CA THR A 523 29.51 -17.37 -23.86
C THR A 523 28.40 -18.38 -23.65
N GLU A 524 28.75 -19.59 -23.22
CA GLU A 524 27.74 -20.58 -22.84
C GLU A 524 26.91 -20.06 -21.69
N PHE A 525 25.59 -20.16 -21.80
CA PHE A 525 24.66 -19.76 -20.77
C PHE A 525 24.30 -20.94 -19.86
N ILE A 526 24.45 -20.78 -18.56
CA ILE A 526 24.07 -21.78 -17.56
C ILE A 526 22.84 -21.28 -16.83
N PRO A 527 21.68 -21.96 -16.90
CA PRO A 527 20.51 -21.66 -16.07
C PRO A 527 20.82 -21.86 -14.57
N ALA A 528 20.37 -20.93 -13.74
CA ALA A 528 20.48 -21.08 -12.30
C ALA A 528 19.26 -21.83 -11.74
N GLY A 529 19.48 -22.82 -10.85
CA GLY A 529 18.39 -23.62 -10.26
C GLY A 529 17.91 -24.73 -11.20
N ILE A 530 18.29 -25.98 -10.90
CA ILE A 530 18.02 -27.13 -11.78
C ILE A 530 17.00 -28.13 -11.20
N SER A 531 16.61 -27.96 -9.94
CA SER A 531 15.64 -28.81 -9.24
C SER A 531 15.12 -28.10 -7.99
N GLN A 532 14.14 -28.67 -7.32
CA GLN A 532 13.59 -28.16 -6.07
C GLN A 532 14.64 -28.04 -4.95
N ASP A 533 15.56 -29.02 -4.85
CA ASP A 533 16.63 -28.98 -3.86
C ASP A 533 17.77 -28.04 -4.22
N ARG A 534 17.90 -27.69 -5.49
CA ARG A 534 18.91 -26.79 -6.05
C ARG A 534 18.22 -25.65 -6.78
N CYS A 535 17.35 -24.96 -6.05
CA CYS A 535 16.55 -23.83 -6.53
C CYS A 535 17.13 -22.51 -6.03
N PHE A 536 16.68 -21.43 -6.63
CA PHE A 536 16.95 -20.10 -6.14
C PHE A 536 15.87 -19.67 -5.14
N ASN A 537 16.27 -19.21 -3.97
CA ASN A 537 15.42 -18.77 -2.86
C ASN A 537 15.81 -17.39 -2.31
N GLY A 538 16.61 -16.63 -3.04
CA GLY A 538 17.05 -15.30 -2.67
C GLY A 538 16.22 -14.19 -3.34
N PHE A 539 16.69 -12.97 -3.18
CA PHE A 539 16.16 -11.80 -3.85
C PHE A 539 17.05 -11.45 -5.05
N PHE A 540 16.49 -11.53 -6.28
CA PHE A 540 17.20 -11.22 -7.52
C PHE A 540 16.65 -9.94 -8.13
N ASP A 541 17.49 -8.90 -8.16
CA ASP A 541 17.19 -7.60 -8.75
C ASP A 541 17.90 -7.47 -10.11
N GLY A 542 17.15 -7.56 -11.20
CA GLY A 542 17.65 -7.32 -12.55
C GLY A 542 17.92 -5.84 -12.86
N SER A 543 17.47 -4.92 -11.99
CA SER A 543 17.66 -3.47 -12.09
C SER A 543 17.29 -2.88 -13.47
N GLY A 544 16.35 -3.52 -14.17
CA GLY A 544 15.92 -3.16 -15.54
C GLY A 544 16.90 -3.54 -16.63
N HIS A 545 17.99 -4.26 -16.33
CA HIS A 545 18.96 -4.72 -17.32
C HIS A 545 18.46 -5.89 -18.15
N SER A 546 19.14 -6.12 -19.26
CA SER A 546 18.79 -7.13 -20.26
C SER A 546 19.86 -8.19 -20.42
N PHE A 547 19.44 -9.46 -20.44
CA PHE A 547 20.24 -10.58 -20.90
C PHE A 547 19.90 -10.87 -22.37
N LYS A 548 20.89 -11.04 -23.23
CA LYS A 548 20.73 -11.19 -24.69
C LYS A 548 21.46 -12.40 -25.22
N ASN A 549 20.97 -12.89 -26.39
CA ASN A 549 21.60 -13.96 -27.16
C ASN A 549 21.75 -15.28 -26.39
N ILE A 550 20.81 -15.54 -25.45
CA ILE A 550 20.80 -16.77 -24.66
C ILE A 550 20.36 -17.95 -25.47
N LYS A 551 21.09 -19.08 -25.37
CA LYS A 551 20.74 -20.37 -25.95
C LYS A 551 20.69 -21.45 -24.87
N ILE A 552 19.52 -22.00 -24.61
CA ILE A 552 19.31 -23.08 -23.64
C ILE A 552 18.82 -24.30 -24.37
N ASN A 553 19.49 -25.45 -24.20
CA ASN A 553 19.10 -26.74 -24.77
C ASN A 553 19.12 -27.83 -23.69
N MET A 554 17.98 -28.07 -23.06
CA MET A 554 17.80 -28.99 -21.93
C MET A 554 16.66 -29.99 -22.23
N PRO A 555 16.86 -30.98 -23.09
CA PRO A 555 15.79 -31.88 -23.54
C PRO A 555 15.27 -32.84 -22.45
N GLY A 556 15.96 -32.95 -21.32
CA GLY A 556 15.55 -33.78 -20.17
C GLY A 556 14.44 -33.16 -19.33
N SER A 557 14.25 -33.69 -18.12
CA SER A 557 13.22 -33.24 -17.19
C SER A 557 13.60 -31.95 -16.40
N THR A 558 14.83 -31.47 -16.55
CA THR A 558 15.29 -30.23 -15.87
C THR A 558 14.54 -29.03 -16.45
N PRO A 559 13.93 -28.22 -15.60
CA PRO A 559 13.22 -27.02 -16.03
C PRO A 559 14.20 -25.98 -16.59
N ALA A 560 13.79 -25.26 -17.62
CA ALA A 560 14.61 -24.29 -18.33
C ALA A 560 14.02 -22.87 -18.22
N GLY A 561 14.89 -21.92 -18.07
CA GLY A 561 14.64 -20.47 -17.98
C GLY A 561 15.95 -19.78 -17.66
N VAL A 562 15.97 -18.48 -17.50
CA VAL A 562 17.14 -17.82 -16.89
C VAL A 562 17.35 -18.43 -15.49
N ILE A 563 16.30 -18.51 -14.71
CA ILE A 563 16.25 -19.32 -13.50
C ILE A 563 15.41 -20.55 -13.80
N GLY A 564 15.99 -21.74 -13.74
CA GLY A 564 15.28 -22.99 -14.02
C GLY A 564 14.23 -23.31 -12.94
N TYR A 565 14.58 -23.13 -11.66
CA TYR A 565 13.67 -23.37 -10.54
C TYR A 565 13.76 -22.25 -9.49
N VAL A 566 12.65 -21.57 -9.25
CA VAL A 566 12.45 -20.61 -8.15
C VAL A 566 11.65 -21.31 -7.06
N GLY A 567 12.22 -21.33 -5.87
CA GLY A 567 11.58 -21.93 -4.71
C GLY A 567 10.78 -20.93 -3.86
N ARG A 568 10.35 -21.41 -2.71
CA ARG A 568 9.38 -20.78 -1.81
C ARG A 568 9.63 -19.30 -1.44
N TYR A 569 10.88 -18.89 -1.45
CA TYR A 569 11.29 -17.55 -0.99
C TYR A 569 11.98 -16.75 -2.08
N GLY A 570 12.07 -17.34 -3.28
CA GLY A 570 12.73 -16.69 -4.38
C GLY A 570 11.88 -15.57 -4.96
N CYS A 571 12.50 -14.41 -5.11
CA CYS A 571 11.93 -13.27 -5.82
C CYS A 571 12.83 -12.92 -7.01
N ILE A 572 12.25 -12.84 -8.21
CA ILE A 572 12.94 -12.39 -9.40
C ILE A 572 12.28 -11.12 -9.88
N SER A 573 13.02 -10.02 -9.90
CA SER A 573 12.50 -8.71 -10.24
C SER A 573 13.31 -8.03 -11.34
N GLU A 574 12.63 -7.27 -12.20
CA GLU A 574 13.18 -6.28 -13.13
C GLU A 574 14.22 -6.79 -14.13
N LEU A 575 14.15 -8.07 -14.51
CA LEU A 575 15.03 -8.66 -15.54
C LEU A 575 14.33 -8.68 -16.90
N ASN A 576 15.02 -8.23 -17.94
CA ASN A 576 14.62 -8.40 -19.32
C ASN A 576 15.47 -9.46 -20.02
N VAL A 577 14.85 -10.26 -20.90
CA VAL A 577 15.52 -11.25 -21.71
C VAL A 577 15.12 -11.06 -23.17
N THR A 578 16.09 -10.92 -24.06
CA THR A 578 15.85 -10.72 -25.49
C THR A 578 16.72 -11.62 -26.35
N ASP A 579 16.30 -11.86 -27.59
CA ASP A 579 17.05 -12.66 -28.57
C ASP A 579 17.43 -14.05 -28.02
N CYS A 580 16.48 -14.68 -27.32
CA CYS A 580 16.69 -15.95 -26.63
C CYS A 580 16.07 -17.13 -27.38
N GLU A 581 16.73 -18.26 -27.33
CA GLU A 581 16.23 -19.55 -27.85
C GLU A 581 16.30 -20.63 -26.76
N ILE A 582 15.14 -21.16 -26.34
CA ILE A 582 15.03 -22.18 -25.28
C ILE A 582 14.41 -23.45 -25.87
N LYS A 583 15.07 -24.61 -25.65
CA LYS A 583 14.56 -25.96 -25.98
C LYS A 583 14.61 -26.82 -24.72
N ALA A 584 13.44 -27.28 -24.24
CA ALA A 584 13.34 -28.07 -23.00
C ALA A 584 12.01 -28.86 -22.97
N LYS A 585 11.79 -29.62 -21.91
CA LYS A 585 10.49 -30.24 -21.64
C LYS A 585 9.54 -29.24 -20.97
N THR A 586 10.04 -28.50 -19.97
CA THR A 586 9.32 -27.39 -19.31
C THR A 586 10.18 -26.15 -19.39
N ALA A 587 9.65 -25.05 -19.92
CA ALA A 587 10.42 -23.83 -20.13
C ALA A 587 9.60 -22.57 -19.90
N GLY A 588 10.23 -21.60 -19.23
CA GLY A 588 9.81 -20.21 -19.19
C GLY A 588 10.92 -19.28 -19.67
N GLY A 589 10.58 -18.14 -20.19
CA GLY A 589 11.58 -17.17 -20.63
C GLY A 589 12.43 -16.64 -19.48
N ILE A 590 11.83 -16.46 -18.33
CA ILE A 590 12.49 -16.03 -17.09
C ILE A 590 12.64 -17.21 -16.14
N VAL A 591 11.54 -17.91 -15.82
CA VAL A 591 11.54 -18.98 -14.82
C VAL A 591 10.96 -20.27 -15.40
N GLY A 592 11.68 -21.38 -15.28
CA GLY A 592 11.20 -22.70 -15.72
C GLY A 592 10.04 -23.21 -14.86
N ILE A 593 10.25 -23.33 -13.55
CA ILE A 593 9.22 -23.68 -12.54
C ILE A 593 9.30 -22.69 -11.39
N CYS A 594 8.14 -22.18 -10.96
CA CYS A 594 8.01 -21.32 -9.79
C CYS A 594 7.08 -21.98 -8.76
N THR A 595 7.59 -22.17 -7.53
CA THR A 595 6.85 -22.74 -6.40
C THR A 595 6.89 -21.79 -5.21
N LEU A 596 5.78 -21.10 -4.95
CA LEU A 596 5.65 -20.14 -3.86
C LEU A 596 6.62 -18.93 -3.96
N GLY A 597 7.14 -18.66 -5.15
CA GLY A 597 8.02 -17.52 -5.41
C GLY A 597 7.30 -16.36 -6.09
N THR A 598 8.03 -15.29 -6.32
CA THR A 598 7.55 -14.08 -7.00
C THR A 598 8.37 -13.79 -8.25
N VAL A 599 7.69 -13.44 -9.35
CA VAL A 599 8.31 -12.90 -10.56
C VAL A 599 7.63 -11.58 -10.88
N ASN A 600 8.38 -10.48 -10.77
CA ASN A 600 7.84 -9.14 -10.87
C ASN A 600 8.61 -8.29 -11.89
N CYS A 601 7.92 -7.42 -12.63
CA CYS A 601 8.50 -6.45 -13.57
C CYS A 601 9.47 -7.08 -14.58
N CYS A 602 9.29 -8.36 -14.96
CA CYS A 602 10.18 -9.08 -15.87
C CYS A 602 9.66 -9.09 -17.29
N GLY A 603 10.57 -9.10 -18.27
CA GLY A 603 10.25 -9.10 -19.67
C GLY A 603 10.95 -10.19 -20.47
N PHE A 604 10.26 -10.76 -21.46
CA PHE A 604 10.83 -11.77 -22.35
C PHE A 604 10.44 -11.52 -23.81
N SER A 605 11.45 -11.59 -24.68
CA SER A 605 11.27 -11.65 -26.14
C SER A 605 12.19 -12.70 -26.74
N GLY A 606 11.62 -13.74 -27.36
CA GLY A 606 12.42 -14.83 -27.90
C GLY A 606 11.60 -15.99 -28.44
N LYS A 607 12.28 -17.16 -28.60
CA LYS A 607 11.69 -18.40 -29.06
C LYS A 607 11.77 -19.48 -27.99
N ILE A 608 10.65 -20.11 -27.68
CA ILE A 608 10.60 -21.23 -26.74
C ILE A 608 9.99 -22.45 -27.46
N LYS A 609 10.68 -23.58 -27.43
CA LYS A 609 10.18 -24.89 -27.92
C LYS A 609 10.19 -25.87 -26.76
N ALA A 610 9.03 -26.09 -26.15
CA ALA A 610 8.87 -27.00 -25.02
C ALA A 610 7.47 -27.62 -25.00
N ASP A 611 7.29 -28.74 -24.28
CA ASP A 611 5.98 -29.38 -24.09
C ASP A 611 5.09 -28.46 -23.19
N ILE A 612 5.71 -27.90 -22.16
CA ILE A 612 5.11 -26.90 -21.30
C ILE A 612 5.93 -25.62 -21.45
N CYS A 613 5.35 -24.58 -22.03
CA CYS A 613 6.07 -23.33 -22.27
C CYS A 613 5.24 -22.08 -21.98
N GLY A 614 5.87 -21.13 -21.27
CA GLY A 614 5.34 -19.80 -21.03
C GLY A 614 6.39 -18.73 -21.29
N GLY A 615 5.94 -17.56 -21.70
CA GLY A 615 6.85 -16.45 -21.99
C GLY A 615 7.62 -15.95 -20.78
N ILE A 616 7.02 -16.02 -19.61
CA ILE A 616 7.65 -15.66 -18.33
C ILE A 616 7.90 -16.92 -17.51
N VAL A 617 6.88 -17.70 -17.20
CA VAL A 617 6.99 -18.89 -16.35
C VAL A 617 6.51 -20.12 -17.11
N GLY A 618 7.32 -21.18 -17.15
CA GLY A 618 6.94 -22.46 -17.77
C GLY A 618 5.81 -23.13 -16.99
N ARG A 619 6.04 -23.43 -15.71
CA ARG A 619 5.01 -23.95 -14.79
C ARG A 619 4.98 -23.10 -13.53
N LEU A 620 3.81 -22.56 -13.21
CA LEU A 620 3.52 -21.88 -11.97
C LEU A 620 2.74 -22.84 -11.07
N GLU A 621 3.42 -23.40 -10.07
CA GLU A 621 2.80 -24.30 -9.10
C GLU A 621 2.04 -23.53 -8.03
N SER A 622 2.58 -22.39 -7.63
CA SER A 622 1.98 -21.40 -6.74
C SER A 622 2.85 -20.16 -6.71
N GLY A 623 2.31 -19.02 -6.30
CA GLY A 623 3.07 -17.76 -6.19
C GLY A 623 2.53 -16.66 -7.09
N THR A 624 3.36 -15.64 -7.34
CA THR A 624 2.95 -14.40 -7.97
C THR A 624 3.73 -14.12 -9.25
N VAL A 625 3.01 -13.66 -10.29
CA VAL A 625 3.60 -13.05 -11.48
C VAL A 625 2.92 -11.70 -11.69
N SER A 626 3.67 -10.60 -11.57
CA SER A 626 3.11 -9.25 -11.63
C SER A 626 3.93 -8.32 -12.53
N GLU A 627 3.25 -7.37 -13.19
CA GLU A 627 3.86 -6.35 -14.06
C GLU A 627 4.81 -6.91 -15.13
N CYS A 628 4.62 -8.17 -15.53
CA CYS A 628 5.45 -8.84 -16.50
C CYS A 628 4.93 -8.70 -17.93
N TRP A 629 5.86 -8.82 -18.90
CA TRP A 629 5.48 -8.80 -20.30
C TRP A 629 6.20 -9.90 -21.11
N SER A 630 5.51 -10.41 -22.13
CA SER A 630 6.11 -11.39 -23.04
C SER A 630 5.78 -11.13 -24.51
N ASP A 631 6.80 -11.29 -25.38
CA ASP A 631 6.67 -11.26 -26.83
C ASP A 631 7.15 -12.59 -27.41
N ILE A 632 6.22 -13.53 -27.50
CA ILE A 632 6.46 -14.87 -28.05
C ILE A 632 5.42 -15.20 -29.11
N LYS A 633 5.89 -15.78 -30.23
CA LYS A 633 5.02 -16.09 -31.36
C LYS A 633 4.36 -17.48 -31.29
N ASP A 634 4.99 -18.43 -30.62
CA ASP A 634 4.65 -19.86 -30.71
C ASP A 634 4.40 -20.53 -29.34
N ALA A 635 4.05 -19.80 -28.29
CA ALA A 635 3.84 -20.34 -26.95
C ALA A 635 2.39 -20.22 -26.48
N ASN A 636 2.08 -20.94 -25.38
CA ASN A 636 0.77 -21.01 -24.77
C ASN A 636 0.38 -19.73 -23.96
N GLY A 637 1.11 -18.61 -24.11
CA GLY A 637 0.91 -17.38 -23.39
C GLY A 637 2.07 -17.06 -22.46
N MET A 638 1.82 -16.24 -21.44
CA MET A 638 2.81 -15.81 -20.45
C MET A 638 3.22 -16.95 -19.51
N ILE A 639 2.25 -17.77 -19.10
CA ILE A 639 2.43 -18.94 -18.24
C ILE A 639 2.00 -20.18 -19.00
N GLY A 640 2.87 -21.19 -19.04
CA GLY A 640 2.62 -22.42 -19.79
C GLY A 640 1.61 -23.34 -19.11
N GLU A 641 1.76 -23.56 -17.82
CA GLU A 641 0.88 -24.38 -16.99
C GLU A 641 0.72 -23.80 -15.59
N CYS A 642 -0.51 -23.80 -15.08
CA CYS A 642 -0.83 -23.48 -13.71
C CYS A 642 -1.27 -24.77 -13.02
N SER A 643 -0.59 -25.16 -11.94
CA SER A 643 -0.84 -26.45 -11.27
C SER A 643 -1.73 -26.31 -10.03
N SER A 644 -2.05 -25.09 -9.59
CA SER A 644 -2.91 -24.85 -8.45
C SER A 644 -3.77 -23.59 -8.64
N GLU A 645 -4.79 -23.44 -7.79
CA GLU A 645 -5.59 -22.20 -7.71
C GLU A 645 -4.87 -21.08 -6.96
N ASN A 646 -3.68 -21.36 -6.43
CA ASN A 646 -2.89 -20.48 -5.57
C ASN A 646 -1.91 -19.64 -6.37
N ILE A 647 -2.37 -19.11 -7.46
CA ILE A 647 -1.58 -18.24 -8.31
C ILE A 647 -2.17 -16.82 -8.30
N ASN A 648 -1.29 -15.84 -8.25
CA ASN A 648 -1.65 -14.45 -8.47
C ASN A 648 -0.95 -13.95 -9.73
N VAL A 649 -1.73 -13.55 -10.73
CA VAL A 649 -1.20 -13.01 -12.00
C VAL A 649 -1.85 -11.66 -12.22
N VAL A 650 -1.09 -10.58 -12.04
CA VAL A 650 -1.61 -9.23 -11.98
C VAL A 650 -0.87 -8.30 -12.93
N ASN A 651 -1.60 -7.44 -13.61
CA ASN A 651 -1.06 -6.37 -14.46
C ASN A 651 -0.04 -6.87 -15.50
N CYS A 652 -0.31 -8.03 -16.10
CA CYS A 652 0.58 -8.69 -17.05
C CYS A 652 0.11 -8.57 -18.50
N PHE A 653 1.06 -8.53 -19.45
CA PHE A 653 0.77 -8.29 -20.86
C PHE A 653 1.52 -9.26 -21.77
N SER A 654 0.82 -9.81 -22.76
CA SER A 654 1.41 -10.70 -23.77
C SER A 654 1.02 -10.30 -25.18
N THR A 655 1.94 -10.46 -26.14
CA THR A 655 1.64 -10.33 -27.58
C THR A 655 0.93 -11.57 -28.12
N ALA A 656 1.06 -12.73 -27.48
CA ALA A 656 0.30 -13.93 -27.76
C ALA A 656 -1.07 -13.92 -27.06
N LYS A 657 -1.98 -14.81 -27.51
CA LYS A 657 -3.23 -15.05 -26.77
C LYS A 657 -2.91 -15.90 -25.54
N ASP A 658 -3.22 -15.40 -24.37
CA ASP A 658 -3.08 -16.13 -23.12
C ASP A 658 -4.37 -16.90 -22.77
N LYS A 659 -4.23 -17.95 -21.95
CA LYS A 659 -5.35 -18.71 -21.40
C LYS A 659 -5.91 -18.06 -20.14
N LEU A 660 -5.09 -17.26 -19.46
CA LEU A 660 -5.48 -16.53 -18.24
C LEU A 660 -6.12 -15.20 -18.60
N GLU A 661 -7.33 -14.95 -18.11
CA GLU A 661 -8.05 -13.68 -18.33
C GLU A 661 -7.33 -12.48 -17.71
N SER A 662 -6.56 -12.71 -16.64
CA SER A 662 -5.73 -11.68 -15.98
C SER A 662 -4.57 -11.18 -16.85
N VAL A 663 -4.20 -11.90 -17.92
CA VAL A 663 -3.17 -11.48 -18.86
C VAL A 663 -3.79 -10.72 -20.02
N LYS A 664 -3.51 -9.44 -20.14
CA LYS A 664 -4.05 -8.59 -21.18
C LYS A 664 -3.26 -8.74 -22.49
N LYS A 665 -3.98 -8.98 -23.60
CA LYS A 665 -3.37 -9.07 -24.93
C LYS A 665 -3.02 -7.68 -25.47
N THR A 666 -1.79 -7.52 -25.98
CA THR A 666 -1.36 -6.34 -26.74
C THR A 666 -0.79 -6.76 -28.10
N TYR A 667 -0.75 -5.84 -29.07
CA TYR A 667 -0.27 -6.12 -30.42
C TYR A 667 1.16 -5.65 -30.67
N ALA A 668 1.76 -4.92 -29.72
CA ALA A 668 3.12 -4.41 -29.86
C ALA A 668 3.76 -4.17 -28.50
N VAL A 669 5.00 -4.61 -28.34
CA VAL A 669 5.81 -4.42 -27.11
C VAL A 669 5.92 -2.93 -26.73
N ARG A 670 6.02 -2.04 -27.72
CA ARG A 670 6.04 -0.58 -27.47
C ARG A 670 4.82 -0.10 -26.69
N LYS A 671 3.64 -0.69 -26.92
CA LYS A 671 2.39 -0.32 -26.24
C LYS A 671 2.35 -0.78 -24.78
N ILE A 672 3.16 -1.77 -24.42
CA ILE A 672 3.18 -2.32 -23.05
C ILE A 672 3.62 -1.28 -22.03
N ALA A 673 4.66 -0.49 -22.34
CA ALA A 673 5.10 0.56 -21.42
C ALA A 673 3.98 1.57 -21.11
N GLU A 674 3.22 1.97 -22.15
CA GLU A 674 2.08 2.87 -21.96
C GLU A 674 0.97 2.21 -21.12
N LEU A 675 0.71 0.91 -21.35
CA LEU A 675 -0.31 0.16 -20.62
C LEU A 675 0.07 -0.09 -19.15
N LEU A 676 1.34 -0.39 -18.88
CA LEU A 676 1.86 -0.53 -17.52
C LEU A 676 1.79 0.80 -16.76
N ASN A 677 2.11 1.91 -17.42
CA ASN A 677 2.01 3.23 -16.82
C ASN A 677 0.56 3.71 -16.59
N THR A 678 -0.42 3.24 -17.41
CA THR A 678 -1.83 3.64 -17.32
C THR A 678 -2.69 2.73 -16.46
N ASN A 679 -2.41 1.43 -16.44
CA ASN A 679 -3.17 0.45 -15.63
C ASN A 679 -2.57 0.25 -14.23
N GLY A 680 -1.25 0.51 -14.07
CA GLY A 680 -0.66 0.77 -12.80
C GLY A 680 -0.81 2.27 -12.56
N GLU A 681 -1.98 2.77 -12.12
CA GLU A 681 -2.01 4.10 -11.54
C GLU A 681 -1.03 4.07 -10.38
N VAL A 682 0.23 4.41 -10.75
CA VAL A 682 1.35 4.59 -9.85
C VAL A 682 1.71 3.33 -9.07
N SER A 683 2.50 2.45 -9.66
CA SER A 683 3.33 1.64 -8.77
C SER A 683 4.15 2.63 -7.93
N SER A 684 4.05 2.49 -6.63
CA SER A 684 4.67 3.32 -5.62
C SER A 684 6.20 3.37 -5.68
N ASN A 685 6.80 2.56 -6.50
CA ASN A 685 8.25 2.46 -6.61
C ASN A 685 8.78 3.51 -7.59
N PHE A 686 9.19 4.66 -7.10
CA PHE A 686 10.07 5.67 -7.73
C PHE A 686 10.42 5.41 -9.21
N GLY A 687 9.44 5.16 -10.09
CA GLY A 687 9.76 4.84 -11.47
C GLY A 687 8.55 4.75 -12.39
N HIS A 688 8.84 4.73 -13.66
CA HIS A 688 7.86 4.53 -14.72
C HIS A 688 8.43 3.52 -15.72
N PHE A 689 7.54 2.93 -16.55
CA PHE A 689 7.97 2.01 -17.59
C PHE A 689 8.29 2.76 -18.88
N GLU A 690 9.45 2.48 -19.46
CA GLU A 690 9.88 3.00 -20.74
C GLU A 690 10.12 1.88 -21.74
N TYR A 691 9.81 2.14 -23.02
CA TYR A 691 10.18 1.28 -24.13
C TYR A 691 11.44 1.82 -24.82
N ALA A 692 12.51 1.04 -24.78
CA ALA A 692 13.75 1.36 -25.46
C ALA A 692 14.40 0.10 -26.04
N LYS A 693 14.88 0.17 -27.29
CA LYS A 693 15.64 -0.91 -27.95
C LYS A 693 14.96 -2.28 -27.93
N GLY A 694 13.62 -2.34 -28.04
CA GLY A 694 12.87 -3.61 -28.08
C GLY A 694 12.45 -4.16 -26.71
N VAL A 695 12.79 -3.51 -25.61
CA VAL A 695 12.43 -3.89 -24.25
C VAL A 695 11.58 -2.84 -23.55
N VAL A 696 10.75 -3.30 -22.63
CA VAL A 696 10.05 -2.44 -21.65
C VAL A 696 10.79 -2.62 -20.34
N LYS A 697 11.27 -1.53 -19.80
CA LYS A 697 11.99 -1.54 -18.53
C LYS A 697 11.43 -0.49 -17.58
N ARG A 698 11.52 -0.76 -16.30
CA ARG A 698 11.25 0.22 -15.27
C ARG A 698 12.43 1.18 -15.18
N VAL A 699 12.15 2.47 -15.18
CA VAL A 699 13.13 3.54 -15.03
C VAL A 699 12.86 4.25 -13.72
N TYR A 700 13.84 4.24 -12.83
CA TYR A 700 13.75 4.96 -11.56
C TYR A 700 14.09 6.42 -11.79
N SER A 701 13.06 7.23 -11.83
CA SER A 701 13.20 8.68 -11.91
C SER A 701 12.16 9.34 -11.04
N ALA A 702 12.52 10.42 -10.37
CA ALA A 702 11.54 11.26 -9.72
C ALA A 702 10.58 11.81 -10.79
N LYS A 703 9.29 11.53 -10.66
CA LYS A 703 8.26 12.00 -11.60
C LYS A 703 8.30 13.52 -11.68
N ASP A 704 8.37 14.06 -12.89
CA ASP A 704 8.09 15.48 -13.13
C ASP A 704 6.58 15.69 -12.97
N GLU A 705 6.16 16.26 -11.86
CA GLU A 705 4.75 16.62 -11.63
C GLU A 705 4.22 17.67 -12.61
N SER A 706 5.11 18.31 -13.40
CA SER A 706 4.73 19.35 -14.38
C SER A 706 4.07 18.82 -15.66
N HIS A 707 4.07 17.50 -15.90
CA HIS A 707 3.47 16.87 -17.09
C HIS A 707 2.39 15.85 -16.76
N SER A 708 1.94 15.75 -15.50
CA SER A 708 0.87 14.85 -15.15
C SER A 708 -0.49 15.49 -15.41
N ASP A 709 -1.22 14.88 -16.30
CA ASP A 709 -2.62 14.53 -16.10
C ASP A 709 -3.71 15.58 -16.12
N ASN A 710 -3.44 16.86 -16.29
CA ASN A 710 -4.56 17.78 -16.53
C ASN A 710 -5.24 17.58 -17.90
N ASP A 711 -4.55 16.98 -18.88
CA ASP A 711 -5.15 16.76 -20.20
C ASP A 711 -5.94 15.45 -20.32
N ASN A 712 -5.61 14.39 -19.57
CA ASN A 712 -6.33 13.13 -19.67
C ASN A 712 -7.49 13.00 -18.65
N LYS A 713 -7.33 13.50 -17.43
CA LYS A 713 -8.45 13.54 -16.47
C LYS A 713 -9.54 14.52 -16.89
N SER A 714 -9.16 15.66 -17.48
CA SER A 714 -10.15 16.59 -18.06
C SER A 714 -10.86 16.03 -19.28
N ARG A 715 -10.21 15.24 -20.14
CA ARG A 715 -10.87 14.58 -21.28
C ARG A 715 -11.76 13.43 -20.89
N ILE A 716 -11.40 12.64 -19.88
CA ILE A 716 -12.25 11.56 -19.35
C ILE A 716 -13.45 12.14 -18.58
N TRP A 717 -13.21 13.16 -17.76
CA TRP A 717 -14.32 13.84 -17.04
C TRP A 717 -15.25 14.59 -17.97
N ILE A 718 -14.76 15.26 -18.99
CA ILE A 718 -15.59 15.92 -20.02
C ILE A 718 -16.42 14.90 -20.80
N GLY A 719 -15.88 13.70 -21.07
CA GLY A 719 -16.64 12.59 -21.67
C GLY A 719 -17.78 12.08 -20.78
N PHE A 720 -17.54 11.95 -19.49
CA PHE A 720 -18.58 11.45 -18.53
C PHE A 720 -19.61 12.51 -18.11
N VAL A 721 -19.25 13.79 -18.09
CA VAL A 721 -20.17 14.88 -17.71
C VAL A 721 -20.95 15.40 -18.92
N ILE A 722 -20.37 15.41 -20.13
CA ILE A 722 -21.07 15.91 -21.33
C ILE A 722 -22.09 14.90 -21.85
N PHE A 723 -21.85 13.57 -21.71
CA PHE A 723 -22.79 12.57 -22.22
C PHE A 723 -24.17 12.60 -21.50
N PRO A 724 -24.25 12.71 -20.16
CA PRO A 724 -25.55 12.89 -19.49
C PRO A 724 -26.18 14.26 -19.77
N VAL A 725 -25.39 15.33 -19.86
CA VAL A 725 -25.92 16.69 -20.08
C VAL A 725 -26.47 16.84 -21.51
N VAL A 726 -25.80 16.28 -22.52
CA VAL A 726 -26.29 16.27 -23.90
C VAL A 726 -27.55 15.37 -24.04
N SER A 727 -27.58 14.25 -23.31
CA SER A 727 -28.75 13.37 -23.29
C SER A 727 -29.96 14.04 -22.61
N VAL A 728 -29.78 14.76 -21.52
CA VAL A 728 -30.86 15.51 -20.83
C VAL A 728 -31.27 16.72 -21.66
N ALA A 729 -30.38 17.44 -22.33
CA ALA A 729 -30.69 18.52 -23.23
C ALA A 729 -31.47 18.03 -24.49
N ALA A 730 -31.09 16.90 -25.05
CA ALA A 730 -31.79 16.27 -26.18
C ALA A 730 -33.19 15.78 -25.77
N CYS A 731 -33.37 15.23 -24.56
CA CYS A 731 -34.69 14.88 -24.04
C CYS A 731 -35.55 16.11 -23.76
N ALA A 732 -35.00 17.21 -23.23
CA ALA A 732 -35.72 18.44 -22.99
C ALA A 732 -36.19 19.13 -24.30
N VAL A 733 -35.35 19.12 -25.34
CA VAL A 733 -35.70 19.64 -26.68
C VAL A 733 -36.69 18.70 -27.36
N GLY A 734 -36.57 17.38 -27.21
CA GLY A 734 -37.54 16.40 -27.71
C GLY A 734 -38.92 16.58 -27.08
N PHE A 735 -39.01 16.84 -25.77
CA PHE A 735 -40.24 17.09 -25.05
C PHE A 735 -40.88 18.44 -25.44
N ALA A 736 -40.11 19.49 -25.64
CA ALA A 736 -40.57 20.80 -26.09
C ALA A 736 -41.12 20.77 -27.54
N LEU A 737 -40.48 19.98 -28.42
CA LEU A 737 -40.95 19.80 -29.81
C LEU A 737 -42.17 18.88 -29.91
N SER A 738 -42.33 17.94 -29.00
CA SER A 738 -43.52 17.07 -28.95
C SER A 738 -44.75 17.81 -28.38
N SER A 739 -44.57 18.71 -27.41
CA SER A 739 -45.63 19.52 -26.85
C SER A 739 -46.14 20.65 -27.78
N SER A 740 -45.31 21.10 -28.75
CA SER A 740 -45.74 22.11 -29.75
C SER A 740 -46.50 21.52 -30.95
N ARG A 741 -46.46 20.20 -31.18
CA ARG A 741 -47.22 19.53 -32.25
C ARG A 741 -48.64 19.12 -31.88
N ASN A 742 -49.02 19.18 -30.60
CA ASN A 742 -50.37 18.77 -30.15
C ASN A 742 -51.32 19.92 -29.86
N ARG A 743 -51.10 21.12 -30.42
CA ARG A 743 -52.09 22.20 -30.42
C ARG A 743 -52.49 22.59 -31.84
N LYS A 744 -53.43 21.82 -32.44
CA LYS A 744 -54.41 22.28 -33.41
C LYS A 744 -55.22 21.09 -33.93
N LYS A 745 -56.44 20.87 -33.43
CA LYS A 745 -57.71 20.95 -34.15
C LYS A 745 -58.85 20.51 -33.23
N PRO A 746 -60.00 21.17 -33.34
CA PRO A 746 -61.11 20.93 -32.44
C PRO A 746 -62.17 20.01 -33.06
N ALA A 747 -62.99 19.42 -32.19
CA ALA A 747 -64.35 18.99 -32.23
C ALA A 747 -64.93 18.33 -33.49
N ARG A 748 -65.50 17.15 -33.30
CA ARG A 748 -66.93 16.85 -33.57
C ARG A 748 -67.35 15.56 -32.90
N GLN A 749 -68.50 15.70 -32.29
CA GLN A 749 -69.39 14.73 -31.68
C GLN A 749 -69.67 13.47 -32.51
N ALA A 750 -69.87 12.36 -31.89
CA ALA A 750 -71.15 11.68 -31.74
C ALA A 750 -70.95 10.22 -31.29
N ASP A 751 -71.53 9.92 -30.21
CA ASP A 751 -72.56 8.92 -29.90
C ASP A 751 -72.26 7.43 -30.13
N ASP A 752 -72.66 6.78 -29.10
CA ASP A 752 -73.33 5.49 -29.00
C ASP A 752 -72.57 4.21 -28.74
N ALA A 753 -72.73 3.80 -27.52
CA ALA A 753 -73.47 2.58 -27.12
C ALA A 753 -72.68 1.26 -26.95
N LYS A 754 -72.78 0.87 -25.72
CA LYS A 754 -73.16 -0.48 -25.24
C LYS A 754 -72.26 -1.67 -25.28
N THR A 755 -72.18 -2.15 -24.05
CA THR A 755 -72.28 -3.56 -23.63
C THR A 755 -71.11 -4.50 -23.97
N ASP A 756 -70.63 -5.22 -23.11
CA ASP A 756 -70.99 -6.15 -22.06
C ASP A 756 -69.92 -7.27 -21.96
N LYS A 757 -69.63 -7.64 -20.76
CA LYS A 757 -69.23 -8.96 -20.29
C LYS A 757 -68.04 -9.74 -20.95
N ARG A 758 -67.05 -9.96 -20.29
CA ARG A 758 -66.67 -11.03 -19.33
C ARG A 758 -65.23 -10.87 -18.87
#